data_ea6092b9a1d8a6bde6e3a9dfa2cf235c
#
_entry.id   ea6092b9a1d8a6bde6e3a9dfa2cf235c
#
_cell.length_a   1.000
_cell.length_b   1.000
_cell.length_c   1.000
_cell.angle_alpha   90.00
_cell.angle_beta   90.00
_cell.angle_gamma   90.00
#
_symmetry.space_group_name_H-M   'P 1'
#
loop_
_entity.id
_entity.type
_entity.pdbx_description
1 polymer ?
#
loop_
_entity_poly.entity_id
_entity_poly.type
_entity_poly.pdbx_seq_one_letter_code
_entity_poly.pdbx_strand_id
1 'polypeptide(L)'
;MKIRSSFLIILIYLSPVICQAQDLNAKILMTVEGSKIQAGEFIRMYKKSIEPGKTLDIDGYLQQFIIFKLKVADALNEGSDTTKAFRNELSGYRTQLAQNYLNDSQTRDKLLQKAYQRSLTEINAWHILVALAPEASPEDTLKAWQKASDIRERIIKGEPFESVARGTSDDKSVKINGGNLGYFSVFQMIMPFEDAAYSLKKGAISLPVRTPFGYHIIKVTDKRPARGRIKVAHIMKAVPPGTDEKQSRQTEEEINNIYKMLEGGASFSELAKKYSDHKESAAKGGELDWFGTGEVISDFSEAAFSIADTGKYTKPVHSLYGWHIIKLLDKKVPGTFDESKSFLESKINQSYLNSISKKTFIEKLKKEYNFQINQDAFNWFVGNTDTLVIQGLKKYDRTTMPEVNLYSFANQTITTNVFANYIEKRGSMVNTKDSSEFIIRSIETRASDHLIKYENSILEKKYPEFRYLMNEFHDGMLLFDISGKKVWNKVSNDSLGLRQYYEEHKNNWLSRRGIEAKIYTLKSPGGEQLLASAFKKYSKKSDLDNRLLKKFNKKNDSLLIIIEGKWFKGDDPEIDKIEWIPGSHAFNRAGYPSIILINKVMEPLPLKFDDVKGEAMTGYQEYLESEWIRQLNKKYSVKIDNLVFDEVKKKLKNE
;
A
#
# COMPACT_ATOMS: atom_id res chain seq x y z
N MET A 1 4.36 14.74 -93.40
CA MET A 1 4.52 15.77 -92.34
C MET A 1 3.57 15.42 -91.24
N LYS A 2 4.04 14.74 -90.14
CA LYS A 2 3.22 14.24 -89.01
C LYS A 2 3.56 15.09 -87.80
N ILE A 3 2.62 15.90 -87.37
CA ILE A 3 2.66 16.67 -86.13
C ILE A 3 2.35 15.72 -84.97
N ARG A 4 3.34 15.54 -84.08
CA ARG A 4 3.14 14.84 -82.78
C ARG A 4 2.76 15.85 -81.74
N SER A 5 1.53 15.76 -81.27
CA SER A 5 1.01 16.49 -80.09
C SER A 5 1.43 15.76 -78.81
N SER A 6 2.27 16.35 -77.96
CA SER A 6 2.66 15.87 -76.69
C SER A 6 1.67 16.40 -75.63
N PHE A 7 0.83 15.49 -75.07
CA PHE A 7 0.01 15.78 -73.94
C PHE A 7 0.88 15.67 -72.65
N LEU A 8 1.06 16.78 -71.96
CA LEU A 8 1.71 16.85 -70.67
C LEU A 8 0.63 16.59 -69.61
N ILE A 9 0.64 15.35 -69.00
CA ILE A 9 -0.22 15.03 -67.87
C ILE A 9 0.45 15.55 -66.61
N ILE A 10 -0.10 16.63 -66.04
CA ILE A 10 0.27 17.11 -64.70
C ILE A 10 -0.44 16.22 -63.67
N LEU A 11 0.30 15.30 -63.06
CA LEU A 11 -0.16 14.52 -61.90
C LEU A 11 -0.10 15.43 -60.68
N ILE A 12 -1.26 15.94 -60.28
CA ILE A 12 -1.42 16.63 -58.98
C ILE A 12 -1.44 15.53 -57.92
N TYR A 13 -0.32 15.37 -57.20
CA TYR A 13 -0.29 14.58 -55.96
C TYR A 13 -1.10 15.31 -54.89
N LEU A 14 -2.37 14.92 -54.73
CA LEU A 14 -3.10 15.20 -53.50
C LEU A 14 -2.49 14.32 -52.40
N SER A 15 -1.55 14.87 -51.63
CA SER A 15 -1.16 14.29 -50.35
C SER A 15 -2.38 14.36 -49.43
N PRO A 16 -2.89 13.23 -48.92
CA PRO A 16 -3.89 13.31 -47.87
C PRO A 16 -3.20 13.97 -46.67
N VAL A 17 -3.59 15.18 -46.33
CA VAL A 17 -3.31 15.76 -45.02
C VAL A 17 -4.11 14.89 -44.06
N ILE A 18 -3.45 13.85 -43.50
CA ILE A 18 -3.95 13.10 -42.37
C ILE A 18 -3.95 14.12 -41.23
N CYS A 19 -5.07 14.78 -41.04
CA CYS A 19 -5.37 15.51 -39.82
C CYS A 19 -5.42 14.45 -38.70
N GLN A 20 -4.28 14.15 -38.08
CA GLN A 20 -4.26 13.39 -36.86
C GLN A 20 -5.08 14.18 -35.88
N ALA A 21 -6.30 13.69 -35.56
CA ALA A 21 -7.11 14.24 -34.50
C ALA A 21 -6.25 14.21 -33.25
N GLN A 22 -5.82 15.40 -32.79
CA GLN A 22 -5.00 15.53 -31.60
C GLN A 22 -5.76 14.92 -30.43
N ASP A 23 -5.14 14.02 -29.70
CA ASP A 23 -5.76 13.40 -28.53
C ASP A 23 -6.31 14.50 -27.62
N LEU A 24 -7.61 14.41 -27.28
CA LEU A 24 -8.28 15.40 -26.44
C LEU A 24 -7.49 15.67 -25.15
N ASN A 25 -6.89 14.63 -24.59
CA ASN A 25 -6.09 14.77 -23.36
C ASN A 25 -4.88 15.70 -23.53
N ALA A 26 -4.35 15.83 -24.76
CA ALA A 26 -3.20 16.70 -25.06
C ALA A 26 -3.62 18.13 -25.43
N LYS A 27 -4.91 18.38 -25.70
CA LYS A 27 -5.41 19.74 -26.01
C LYS A 27 -5.32 20.63 -24.77
N ILE A 28 -5.03 21.92 -24.99
CA ILE A 28 -4.99 22.91 -23.92
C ILE A 28 -6.43 23.30 -23.57
N LEU A 29 -6.84 22.99 -22.34
CA LEU A 29 -8.15 23.33 -21.80
C LEU A 29 -8.21 24.80 -21.37
N MET A 30 -7.17 25.24 -20.67
CA MET A 30 -7.08 26.61 -20.18
C MET A 30 -5.65 27.08 -19.99
N THR A 31 -5.47 28.38 -19.86
CA THR A 31 -4.20 29.02 -19.51
C THR A 31 -4.41 29.89 -18.27
N VAL A 32 -3.55 29.70 -17.25
CA VAL A 32 -3.54 30.51 -16.03
C VAL A 32 -2.16 31.16 -15.93
N GLU A 33 -2.10 32.47 -15.96
CA GLU A 33 -0.87 33.27 -15.94
C GLU A 33 0.22 32.74 -16.91
N GLY A 34 -0.18 32.42 -18.14
CA GLY A 34 0.73 31.86 -19.17
C GLY A 34 0.96 30.35 -19.06
N SER A 35 0.69 29.71 -17.95
CA SER A 35 0.82 28.26 -17.77
C SER A 35 -0.30 27.52 -18.48
N LYS A 36 0.06 26.63 -19.42
CA LYS A 36 -0.88 25.84 -20.21
C LYS A 36 -1.31 24.57 -19.49
N ILE A 37 -2.60 24.40 -19.28
CA ILE A 37 -3.19 23.25 -18.59
C ILE A 37 -3.93 22.38 -19.60
N GLN A 38 -3.57 21.09 -19.66
CA GLN A 38 -4.14 20.14 -20.62
C GLN A 38 -5.49 19.60 -20.14
N ALA A 39 -6.38 19.26 -21.08
CA ALA A 39 -7.67 18.65 -20.80
C ALA A 39 -7.54 17.30 -20.05
N GLY A 40 -6.49 16.53 -20.34
CA GLY A 40 -6.23 15.27 -19.64
C GLY A 40 -6.02 15.42 -18.14
N GLU A 41 -5.41 16.52 -17.70
CA GLU A 41 -5.22 16.81 -16.27
C GLU A 41 -6.57 17.08 -15.58
N PHE A 42 -7.41 17.92 -16.19
CA PHE A 42 -8.75 18.18 -15.68
C PHE A 42 -9.63 16.91 -15.62
N ILE A 43 -9.65 16.14 -16.72
CA ILE A 43 -10.43 14.89 -16.81
C ILE A 43 -10.01 13.92 -15.70
N ARG A 44 -8.72 13.76 -15.48
CA ARG A 44 -8.19 12.88 -14.45
C ARG A 44 -8.61 13.31 -13.04
N MET A 45 -8.45 14.59 -12.72
CA MET A 45 -8.81 15.12 -11.40
C MET A 45 -10.32 15.09 -11.18
N TYR A 46 -11.13 15.42 -12.20
CA TYR A 46 -12.58 15.30 -12.16
C TYR A 46 -13.01 13.86 -11.81
N LYS A 47 -12.51 12.86 -12.56
CA LYS A 47 -12.82 11.44 -12.32
C LYS A 47 -12.48 10.98 -10.91
N LYS A 48 -11.37 11.45 -10.34
CA LYS A 48 -11.00 11.14 -8.94
C LYS A 48 -11.92 11.78 -7.91
N SER A 49 -12.56 12.90 -8.24
CA SER A 49 -13.46 13.63 -7.33
C SER A 49 -14.87 13.06 -7.28
N ILE A 50 -15.21 12.15 -8.19
CA ILE A 50 -16.53 11.50 -8.22
C ILE A 50 -16.55 10.37 -7.20
N GLU A 51 -17.44 10.45 -6.22
CA GLU A 51 -17.75 9.34 -5.33
C GLU A 51 -18.55 8.26 -6.08
N PRO A 52 -18.35 6.96 -5.79
CA PRO A 52 -19.11 5.89 -6.41
C PRO A 52 -20.63 6.12 -6.31
N GLY A 53 -21.30 6.14 -7.46
CA GLY A 53 -22.75 6.33 -7.55
C GLY A 53 -23.25 7.78 -7.51
N LYS A 54 -22.35 8.77 -7.51
CA LYS A 54 -22.70 10.20 -7.60
C LYS A 54 -22.23 10.78 -8.92
N THR A 55 -23.00 11.77 -9.43
CA THR A 55 -22.57 12.63 -10.55
C THR A 55 -22.14 13.97 -9.99
N LEU A 56 -21.01 14.48 -10.43
CA LEU A 56 -20.51 15.80 -10.06
C LEU A 56 -20.81 16.76 -11.20
N ASP A 57 -21.31 17.96 -10.88
CA ASP A 57 -21.50 19.02 -11.88
C ASP A 57 -20.16 19.43 -12.49
N ILE A 58 -20.01 19.21 -13.81
CA ILE A 58 -18.76 19.46 -14.53
C ILE A 58 -18.44 20.96 -14.59
N ASP A 59 -19.47 21.80 -14.75
CA ASP A 59 -19.28 23.26 -14.82
C ASP A 59 -18.92 23.82 -13.43
N GLY A 60 -19.57 23.36 -12.38
CA GLY A 60 -19.22 23.70 -11.00
C GLY A 60 -17.82 23.22 -10.62
N TYR A 61 -17.43 22.02 -11.06
CA TYR A 61 -16.08 21.51 -10.84
C TYR A 61 -15.02 22.32 -11.60
N LEU A 62 -15.32 22.83 -12.82
CA LEU A 62 -14.40 23.71 -13.53
C LEU A 62 -14.08 24.95 -12.71
N GLN A 63 -15.05 25.56 -12.05
CA GLN A 63 -14.82 26.73 -11.18
C GLN A 63 -13.90 26.39 -10.00
N GLN A 64 -14.11 25.24 -9.36
CA GLN A 64 -13.22 24.77 -8.28
C GLN A 64 -11.80 24.51 -8.79
N PHE A 65 -11.67 23.92 -9.97
CA PHE A 65 -10.40 23.65 -10.60
C PHE A 65 -9.64 24.94 -10.99
N ILE A 66 -10.36 25.98 -11.45
CA ILE A 66 -9.80 27.30 -11.71
C ILE A 66 -9.24 27.90 -10.41
N ILE A 67 -10.02 27.89 -9.33
CA ILE A 67 -9.60 28.40 -8.02
C ILE A 67 -8.35 27.66 -7.54
N PHE A 68 -8.33 26.33 -7.67
CA PHE A 68 -7.15 25.51 -7.35
C PHE A 68 -5.91 25.98 -8.12
N LYS A 69 -6.03 26.16 -9.45
CA LYS A 69 -4.91 26.60 -10.28
C LYS A 69 -4.46 28.04 -10.01
N LEU A 70 -5.39 28.92 -9.63
CA LEU A 70 -5.06 30.27 -9.18
C LEU A 70 -4.25 30.27 -7.88
N LYS A 71 -4.60 29.42 -6.93
CA LYS A 71 -3.84 29.25 -5.67
C LYS A 71 -2.45 28.68 -5.95
N VAL A 72 -2.33 27.74 -6.86
CA VAL A 72 -1.02 27.20 -7.33
C VAL A 72 -0.18 28.28 -7.96
N ALA A 73 -0.78 29.12 -8.85
CA ALA A 73 -0.06 30.24 -9.45
C ALA A 73 0.44 31.25 -8.41
N ASP A 74 -0.33 31.51 -7.35
CA ASP A 74 0.09 32.38 -6.25
C ASP A 74 1.29 31.80 -5.48
N ALA A 75 1.25 30.48 -5.20
CA ALA A 75 2.36 29.79 -4.56
C ALA A 75 3.66 29.82 -5.39
N LEU A 76 3.55 29.61 -6.72
CA LEU A 76 4.69 29.73 -7.64
C LEU A 76 5.26 31.15 -7.65
N ASN A 77 4.37 32.15 -7.70
CA ASN A 77 4.78 33.56 -7.66
C ASN A 77 5.50 33.94 -6.35
N GLU A 78 5.15 33.29 -5.24
CA GLU A 78 5.85 33.44 -3.95
C GLU A 78 7.14 32.59 -3.87
N GLY A 79 7.45 31.76 -4.87
CA GLY A 79 8.64 30.92 -4.91
C GLY A 79 8.59 29.72 -3.96
N SER A 80 7.41 29.23 -3.60
CA SER A 80 7.24 28.08 -2.70
C SER A 80 7.95 26.81 -3.21
N ASP A 81 8.00 26.61 -4.55
CA ASP A 81 8.68 25.48 -5.23
C ASP A 81 10.21 25.59 -5.21
N THR A 82 10.76 26.74 -4.86
CA THR A 82 12.21 27.00 -4.87
C THR A 82 12.91 26.51 -3.61
N THR A 83 12.17 26.19 -2.55
CA THR A 83 12.73 25.78 -1.26
C THR A 83 13.38 24.39 -1.34
N LYS A 84 14.46 24.17 -0.59
CA LYS A 84 15.14 22.85 -0.54
C LYS A 84 14.20 21.76 0.01
N ALA A 85 13.36 22.09 0.97
CA ALA A 85 12.40 21.16 1.55
C ALA A 85 11.42 20.65 0.49
N PHE A 86 10.78 21.58 -0.24
CA PHE A 86 9.85 21.26 -1.31
C PHE A 86 10.47 20.37 -2.39
N ARG A 87 11.66 20.76 -2.89
CA ARG A 87 12.36 20.00 -3.94
C ARG A 87 12.74 18.59 -3.48
N ASN A 88 13.19 18.43 -2.23
CA ASN A 88 13.54 17.12 -1.68
C ASN A 88 12.30 16.23 -1.55
N GLU A 89 11.20 16.77 -1.06
CA GLU A 89 9.95 16.04 -0.90
C GLU A 89 9.38 15.61 -2.25
N LEU A 90 9.27 16.52 -3.21
CA LEU A 90 8.82 16.22 -4.57
C LEU A 90 9.71 15.17 -5.25
N SER A 91 11.04 15.27 -5.10
CA SER A 91 12.00 14.28 -5.61
C SER A 91 11.82 12.91 -4.97
N GLY A 92 11.49 12.86 -3.68
CA GLY A 92 11.14 11.63 -2.97
C GLY A 92 9.91 10.95 -3.56
N TYR A 93 8.82 11.69 -3.73
CA TYR A 93 7.60 11.20 -4.39
C TYR A 93 7.86 10.71 -5.81
N ARG A 94 8.60 11.52 -6.59
CA ARG A 94 8.98 11.14 -7.96
C ARG A 94 9.74 9.82 -8.00
N THR A 95 10.70 9.65 -7.11
CA THR A 95 11.51 8.42 -7.03
C THR A 95 10.65 7.21 -6.70
N GLN A 96 9.72 7.35 -5.77
CA GLN A 96 8.80 6.28 -5.40
C GLN A 96 7.86 5.90 -6.55
N LEU A 97 7.27 6.88 -7.22
CA LEU A 97 6.36 6.65 -8.34
C LEU A 97 7.06 6.06 -9.55
N ALA A 98 8.30 6.51 -9.85
CA ALA A 98 9.09 6.03 -10.97
C ALA A 98 9.36 4.53 -10.91
N GLN A 99 9.43 3.92 -9.72
CA GLN A 99 9.68 2.49 -9.59
C GLN A 99 8.66 1.62 -10.34
N ASN A 100 7.41 2.07 -10.44
CA ASN A 100 6.35 1.35 -11.16
C ASN A 100 6.54 1.38 -12.67
N TYR A 101 7.29 2.35 -13.19
CA TYR A 101 7.58 2.54 -14.60
C TYR A 101 8.95 1.99 -15.02
N LEU A 102 9.85 1.79 -14.05
CA LEU A 102 11.21 1.27 -14.26
C LEU A 102 11.30 -0.24 -14.09
N ASN A 103 10.24 -0.95 -14.44
CA ASN A 103 10.18 -2.40 -14.47
C ASN A 103 9.27 -2.88 -15.61
N ASP A 104 9.38 -4.16 -15.98
CA ASP A 104 8.47 -4.77 -16.92
C ASP A 104 7.20 -5.26 -16.21
N SER A 105 6.17 -4.42 -16.18
CA SER A 105 4.90 -4.73 -15.53
C SER A 105 4.26 -6.01 -16.09
N GLN A 106 4.32 -6.23 -17.39
CA GLN A 106 3.73 -7.44 -18.01
C GLN A 106 4.44 -8.72 -17.55
N THR A 107 5.77 -8.72 -17.53
CA THR A 107 6.54 -9.85 -16.98
C THR A 107 6.28 -10.00 -15.48
N ARG A 108 6.20 -8.90 -14.73
CA ARG A 108 5.89 -8.94 -13.30
C ARG A 108 4.51 -9.53 -13.03
N ASP A 109 3.49 -9.12 -13.78
CA ASP A 109 2.12 -9.66 -13.66
C ASP A 109 2.06 -11.14 -13.98
N LYS A 110 2.77 -11.59 -15.04
CA LYS A 110 2.90 -13.03 -15.37
C LYS A 110 3.58 -13.82 -14.26
N LEU A 111 4.66 -13.28 -13.68
CA LEU A 111 5.35 -13.91 -12.56
C LEU A 111 4.45 -13.99 -11.32
N LEU A 112 3.68 -12.94 -11.06
CA LEU A 112 2.74 -12.87 -9.95
C LEU A 112 1.60 -13.90 -10.10
N GLN A 113 1.00 -13.98 -11.29
CA GLN A 113 -0.01 -14.99 -11.60
C GLN A 113 0.56 -16.41 -11.50
N LYS A 114 1.77 -16.65 -12.04
CA LYS A 114 2.45 -17.93 -11.93
C LYS A 114 2.72 -18.31 -10.47
N ALA A 115 3.20 -17.36 -9.67
CA ALA A 115 3.43 -17.56 -8.24
C ALA A 115 2.13 -17.88 -7.49
N TYR A 116 1.04 -17.17 -7.79
CA TYR A 116 -0.27 -17.46 -7.22
C TYR A 116 -0.75 -18.87 -7.57
N GLN A 117 -0.73 -19.25 -8.84
CA GLN A 117 -1.13 -20.60 -9.25
C GLN A 117 -0.31 -21.70 -8.56
N ARG A 118 1.00 -21.46 -8.37
CA ARG A 118 1.86 -22.38 -7.61
C ARG A 118 1.56 -22.39 -6.12
N SER A 119 1.17 -21.25 -5.53
CA SER A 119 0.81 -21.17 -4.11
C SER A 119 -0.43 -21.98 -3.74
N LEU A 120 -1.23 -22.36 -4.73
CA LEU A 120 -2.41 -23.22 -4.55
C LEU A 120 -2.07 -24.73 -4.53
N THR A 121 -0.80 -25.11 -4.76
CA THR A 121 -0.38 -26.50 -4.86
C THR A 121 0.90 -26.76 -4.08
N GLU A 122 0.92 -27.79 -3.28
CA GLU A 122 2.11 -28.31 -2.60
C GLU A 122 2.65 -29.52 -3.36
N ILE A 123 3.99 -29.58 -3.47
CA ILE A 123 4.71 -30.62 -4.20
C ILE A 123 5.61 -31.38 -3.24
N ASN A 124 5.49 -32.71 -3.23
CA ASN A 124 6.47 -33.58 -2.59
C ASN A 124 7.48 -34.04 -3.65
N ALA A 125 8.76 -33.79 -3.42
CA ALA A 125 9.79 -34.18 -4.36
C ALA A 125 11.05 -34.73 -3.66
N TRP A 126 11.76 -35.51 -4.44
CA TRP A 126 13.07 -36.03 -4.12
C TRP A 126 14.08 -35.49 -5.13
N HIS A 127 15.34 -35.28 -4.70
CA HIS A 127 16.36 -34.81 -5.62
C HIS A 127 17.73 -35.48 -5.42
N ILE A 128 18.54 -35.42 -6.48
CA ILE A 128 19.96 -35.75 -6.49
C ILE A 128 20.68 -34.54 -7.07
N LEU A 129 21.74 -34.09 -6.43
CA LEU A 129 22.61 -33.01 -6.90
C LEU A 129 23.93 -33.57 -7.42
N VAL A 130 24.31 -33.15 -8.62
CA VAL A 130 25.69 -33.21 -9.14
C VAL A 130 26.22 -31.79 -9.05
N ALA A 131 27.08 -31.54 -8.07
CA ALA A 131 27.60 -30.21 -7.79
C ALA A 131 28.44 -29.66 -8.95
N LEU A 132 28.25 -28.40 -9.26
CA LEU A 132 28.99 -27.68 -10.30
C LEU A 132 28.98 -26.19 -9.99
N ALA A 133 30.14 -25.57 -9.99
CA ALA A 133 30.23 -24.13 -9.78
C ALA A 133 29.47 -23.34 -10.87
N PRO A 134 28.93 -22.15 -10.56
CA PRO A 134 28.28 -21.30 -11.57
C PRO A 134 29.18 -20.96 -12.76
N GLU A 135 30.46 -20.73 -12.50
CA GLU A 135 31.51 -20.33 -13.46
C GLU A 135 32.35 -21.50 -13.96
N ALA A 136 31.83 -22.75 -13.90
CA ALA A 136 32.51 -23.94 -14.39
C ALA A 136 32.79 -23.88 -15.88
N SER A 137 33.92 -24.49 -16.31
CA SER A 137 34.27 -24.57 -17.71
C SER A 137 33.23 -25.32 -18.54
N PRO A 138 33.15 -25.10 -19.85
CA PRO A 138 32.26 -25.88 -20.74
C PRO A 138 32.51 -27.39 -20.64
N GLU A 139 33.80 -27.80 -20.47
CA GLU A 139 34.17 -29.20 -20.32
C GLU A 139 33.61 -29.80 -19.01
N ASP A 140 33.81 -29.08 -17.85
CA ASP A 140 33.27 -29.53 -16.57
C ASP A 140 31.76 -29.55 -16.57
N THR A 141 31.14 -28.58 -17.24
CA THR A 141 29.67 -28.52 -17.43
C THR A 141 29.15 -29.73 -18.17
N LEU A 142 29.84 -30.15 -19.27
CA LEU A 142 29.48 -31.34 -20.02
C LEU A 142 29.65 -32.61 -19.19
N LYS A 143 30.78 -32.77 -18.45
CA LYS A 143 31.00 -33.89 -17.56
C LYS A 143 29.94 -34.04 -16.49
N ALA A 144 29.59 -32.91 -15.84
CA ALA A 144 28.53 -32.90 -14.83
C ALA A 144 27.15 -33.22 -15.38
N TRP A 145 26.85 -32.73 -16.58
CA TRP A 145 25.60 -33.07 -17.29
C TRP A 145 25.51 -34.56 -17.65
N GLN A 146 26.61 -35.16 -18.17
CA GLN A 146 26.69 -36.59 -18.45
C GLN A 146 26.47 -37.41 -17.17
N LYS A 147 27.21 -37.10 -16.09
CA LYS A 147 27.05 -37.75 -14.78
C LYS A 147 25.58 -37.71 -14.31
N ALA A 148 24.95 -36.53 -14.40
CA ALA A 148 23.55 -36.38 -14.01
C ALA A 148 22.60 -37.21 -14.91
N SER A 149 22.90 -37.29 -16.22
CA SER A 149 22.12 -38.08 -17.17
C SER A 149 22.25 -39.56 -16.88
N ASP A 150 23.43 -40.08 -16.60
CA ASP A 150 23.70 -41.47 -16.23
C ASP A 150 22.95 -41.84 -14.93
N ILE A 151 23.00 -40.96 -13.92
CA ILE A 151 22.24 -41.14 -12.68
C ILE A 151 20.74 -41.25 -12.97
N ARG A 152 20.21 -40.39 -13.84
CA ARG A 152 18.81 -40.43 -14.24
C ARG A 152 18.44 -41.76 -14.93
N GLU A 153 19.29 -42.23 -15.83
CA GLU A 153 19.05 -43.53 -16.52
C GLU A 153 18.99 -44.71 -15.56
N ARG A 154 19.87 -44.77 -14.55
CA ARG A 154 19.83 -45.81 -13.52
C ARG A 154 18.47 -45.83 -12.82
N ILE A 155 17.93 -44.67 -12.46
CA ILE A 155 16.63 -44.54 -11.80
C ILE A 155 15.50 -44.99 -12.75
N ILE A 156 15.56 -44.59 -14.02
CA ILE A 156 14.57 -45.01 -15.03
C ILE A 156 14.61 -46.54 -15.27
N LYS A 157 15.80 -47.13 -15.19
CA LYS A 157 15.97 -48.61 -15.31
C LYS A 157 15.49 -49.36 -14.05
N GLY A 158 15.02 -48.66 -13.02
CA GLY A 158 14.37 -49.25 -11.85
C GLY A 158 15.19 -49.28 -10.57
N GLU A 159 16.41 -48.68 -10.54
CA GLU A 159 17.14 -48.56 -9.29
C GLU A 159 16.36 -47.64 -8.31
N PRO A 160 16.26 -48.03 -7.03
CA PRO A 160 15.55 -47.20 -6.05
C PRO A 160 16.21 -45.82 -5.93
N PHE A 161 15.39 -44.76 -6.05
CA PHE A 161 15.86 -43.37 -6.05
C PHE A 161 16.74 -43.05 -4.82
N GLU A 162 16.32 -43.46 -3.61
CA GLU A 162 17.03 -43.24 -2.37
C GLU A 162 18.42 -43.90 -2.40
N SER A 163 18.54 -45.13 -2.88
CA SER A 163 19.83 -45.83 -2.95
C SER A 163 20.79 -45.12 -3.88
N VAL A 164 20.28 -44.67 -5.05
CA VAL A 164 21.07 -43.90 -6.01
C VAL A 164 21.46 -42.54 -5.42
N ALA A 165 20.53 -41.86 -4.75
CA ALA A 165 20.78 -40.58 -4.09
C ALA A 165 21.88 -40.67 -3.03
N ARG A 166 21.80 -41.67 -2.13
CA ARG A 166 22.81 -41.88 -1.06
C ARG A 166 24.20 -42.16 -1.61
N GLY A 167 24.29 -42.85 -2.78
CA GLY A 167 25.53 -43.21 -3.42
C GLY A 167 26.14 -42.17 -4.34
N THR A 168 25.37 -41.21 -4.85
CA THR A 168 25.82 -40.33 -5.94
C THR A 168 25.56 -38.84 -5.76
N SER A 169 24.71 -38.46 -4.80
CA SER A 169 24.39 -37.04 -4.58
C SER A 169 25.50 -36.30 -3.85
N ASP A 170 25.84 -35.14 -4.36
CA ASP A 170 26.78 -34.20 -3.70
C ASP A 170 26.09 -33.33 -2.63
N ASP A 171 24.76 -33.44 -2.48
CA ASP A 171 24.01 -32.80 -1.38
C ASP A 171 24.21 -33.57 -0.07
N LYS A 172 24.79 -32.90 0.92
CA LYS A 172 25.10 -33.51 2.23
C LYS A 172 23.87 -33.97 3.00
N SER A 173 22.72 -33.34 2.78
CA SER A 173 21.45 -33.67 3.45
C SER A 173 20.94 -35.06 3.08
N VAL A 174 21.33 -35.58 1.91
CA VAL A 174 20.93 -36.90 1.42
C VAL A 174 21.33 -38.03 2.35
N LYS A 175 22.43 -37.88 3.14
CA LYS A 175 22.79 -38.86 4.16
C LYS A 175 21.73 -39.08 5.21
N ILE A 176 20.93 -38.07 5.49
CA ILE A 176 19.85 -38.09 6.48
C ILE A 176 18.52 -38.44 5.79
N ASN A 177 18.13 -37.66 4.77
CA ASN A 177 16.81 -37.70 4.16
C ASN A 177 16.69 -38.60 2.91
N GLY A 178 17.78 -39.21 2.42
CA GLY A 178 17.77 -40.05 1.21
C GLY A 178 17.43 -39.29 -0.06
N GLY A 179 17.51 -37.97 -0.06
CA GLY A 179 17.10 -37.09 -1.15
C GLY A 179 15.63 -36.62 -1.07
N ASN A 180 14.89 -37.03 -0.06
CA ASN A 180 13.51 -36.61 0.15
C ASN A 180 13.46 -35.19 0.74
N LEU A 181 12.87 -34.25 -0.01
CA LEU A 181 12.69 -32.85 0.43
C LEU A 181 11.38 -32.61 1.19
N GLY A 182 10.50 -33.62 1.21
CA GLY A 182 9.14 -33.46 1.72
C GLY A 182 8.28 -32.59 0.81
N TYR A 183 7.16 -32.09 1.38
CA TYR A 183 6.30 -31.14 0.67
C TYR A 183 6.83 -29.72 0.80
N PHE A 184 6.79 -28.99 -0.31
CA PHE A 184 7.12 -27.58 -0.39
C PHE A 184 6.13 -26.82 -1.28
N SER A 185 6.13 -25.50 -1.15
CA SER A 185 5.31 -24.58 -1.93
C SER A 185 6.19 -23.60 -2.69
N VAL A 186 5.58 -22.63 -3.37
CA VAL A 186 6.26 -21.58 -4.13
C VAL A 186 7.23 -20.76 -3.24
N PHE A 187 8.33 -20.30 -3.82
CA PHE A 187 9.45 -19.54 -3.20
C PHE A 187 10.31 -20.31 -2.20
N GLN A 188 10.12 -21.60 -2.02
CA GLN A 188 10.93 -22.39 -1.09
C GLN A 188 12.11 -23.08 -1.79
N MET A 189 12.05 -23.17 -3.12
CA MET A 189 13.15 -23.70 -3.95
C MET A 189 13.64 -22.62 -4.93
N ILE A 190 14.87 -22.77 -5.40
CA ILE A 190 15.37 -21.89 -6.46
C ILE A 190 14.60 -22.12 -7.74
N MET A 191 14.37 -21.05 -8.52
CA MET A 191 13.42 -21.02 -9.61
C MET A 191 13.61 -22.13 -10.67
N PRO A 192 14.82 -22.46 -11.19
CA PRO A 192 14.93 -23.55 -12.17
C PRO A 192 14.50 -24.90 -11.60
N PHE A 193 14.77 -25.15 -10.32
CA PHE A 193 14.32 -26.35 -9.61
C PHE A 193 12.80 -26.34 -9.45
N GLU A 194 12.25 -25.20 -8.98
CA GLU A 194 10.82 -25.01 -8.78
C GLU A 194 10.05 -25.16 -10.11
N ASP A 195 10.55 -24.52 -11.18
CA ASP A 195 9.95 -24.62 -12.53
C ASP A 195 9.87 -26.07 -13.00
N ALA A 196 10.94 -26.84 -12.83
CA ALA A 196 10.98 -28.24 -13.19
C ALA A 196 9.99 -29.06 -12.34
N ALA A 197 10.00 -28.89 -11.01
CA ALA A 197 9.15 -29.64 -10.11
C ALA A 197 7.65 -29.39 -10.39
N TYR A 198 7.25 -28.11 -10.57
CA TYR A 198 5.85 -27.79 -10.89
C TYR A 198 5.39 -28.30 -12.26
N SER A 199 6.31 -28.39 -13.24
CA SER A 199 5.99 -28.89 -14.60
C SER A 199 5.85 -30.41 -14.67
N LEU A 200 6.51 -31.17 -13.80
CA LEU A 200 6.46 -32.62 -13.77
C LEU A 200 5.11 -33.14 -13.31
N LYS A 201 4.68 -34.27 -13.84
CA LYS A 201 3.54 -35.06 -13.31
C LYS A 201 4.00 -35.87 -12.10
N LYS A 202 3.05 -36.26 -11.24
CA LYS A 202 3.30 -37.22 -10.14
C LYS A 202 3.96 -38.51 -10.70
N GLY A 203 5.03 -38.96 -10.08
CA GLY A 203 5.83 -40.11 -10.45
C GLY A 203 6.92 -39.79 -11.48
N ALA A 204 6.89 -38.64 -12.13
CA ALA A 204 7.83 -38.32 -13.21
C ALA A 204 9.21 -37.84 -12.64
N ILE A 205 10.26 -38.07 -13.48
CA ILE A 205 11.65 -37.70 -13.19
C ILE A 205 12.10 -36.67 -14.21
N SER A 206 12.71 -35.58 -13.77
CA SER A 206 13.20 -34.52 -14.63
C SER A 206 14.36 -34.98 -15.54
N LEU A 207 14.60 -34.25 -16.62
CA LEU A 207 15.95 -34.12 -17.18
C LEU A 207 16.89 -33.45 -16.20
N PRO A 208 18.24 -33.49 -16.39
CA PRO A 208 19.15 -32.72 -15.59
C PRO A 208 18.80 -31.23 -15.61
N VAL A 209 18.51 -30.65 -14.43
CA VAL A 209 18.09 -29.25 -14.27
C VAL A 209 19.26 -28.43 -13.76
N ARG A 210 19.75 -27.50 -14.58
CA ARG A 210 20.88 -26.60 -14.18
C ARG A 210 20.42 -25.53 -13.18
N THR A 211 21.17 -25.41 -12.11
CA THR A 211 21.01 -24.37 -11.08
C THR A 211 22.38 -23.79 -10.71
N PRO A 212 22.48 -22.70 -9.94
CA PRO A 212 23.78 -22.22 -9.43
C PRO A 212 24.58 -23.26 -8.64
N PHE A 213 23.93 -24.29 -8.08
CA PHE A 213 24.58 -25.34 -7.30
C PHE A 213 25.09 -26.53 -8.15
N GLY A 214 24.61 -26.68 -9.36
CA GLY A 214 24.93 -27.82 -10.23
C GLY A 214 23.74 -28.32 -11.03
N TYR A 215 23.76 -29.61 -11.36
CA TYR A 215 22.66 -30.30 -12.03
C TYR A 215 21.84 -31.10 -11.02
N HIS A 216 20.53 -30.92 -11.05
CA HIS A 216 19.57 -31.67 -10.22
C HIS A 216 18.79 -32.68 -11.06
N ILE A 217 18.63 -33.89 -10.50
CA ILE A 217 17.61 -34.86 -10.95
C ILE A 217 16.49 -34.83 -9.95
N ILE A 218 15.29 -34.47 -10.38
CA ILE A 218 14.12 -34.25 -9.53
C ILE A 218 13.05 -35.31 -9.83
N LYS A 219 12.53 -35.98 -8.80
CA LYS A 219 11.38 -36.88 -8.90
C LYS A 219 10.23 -36.31 -8.08
N VAL A 220 9.12 -36.00 -8.72
CA VAL A 220 7.89 -35.59 -8.03
C VAL A 220 7.14 -36.82 -7.57
N THR A 221 7.01 -37.03 -6.27
CA THR A 221 6.33 -38.19 -5.70
C THR A 221 4.86 -37.94 -5.43
N ASP A 222 4.48 -36.71 -5.12
CA ASP A 222 3.10 -36.34 -4.93
C ASP A 222 2.83 -34.85 -5.21
N LYS A 223 1.55 -34.53 -5.48
CA LYS A 223 1.02 -33.16 -5.58
C LYS A 223 -0.33 -33.11 -4.89
N ARG A 224 -0.53 -32.09 -4.07
CA ARG A 224 -1.80 -31.87 -3.36
C ARG A 224 -2.20 -30.40 -3.36
N PRO A 225 -3.49 -30.08 -3.16
CA PRO A 225 -3.92 -28.71 -2.88
C PRO A 225 -3.18 -28.15 -1.68
N ALA A 226 -2.83 -26.87 -1.74
CA ALA A 226 -2.16 -26.19 -0.64
C ALA A 226 -3.08 -26.11 0.59
N ARG A 227 -2.53 -26.40 1.76
CA ARG A 227 -3.26 -26.42 3.04
C ARG A 227 -3.34 -25.06 3.70
N GLY A 228 -2.65 -24.05 3.12
CA GLY A 228 -2.60 -22.70 3.65
C GLY A 228 -1.56 -22.54 4.75
N ARG A 229 -1.88 -21.72 5.75
CA ARG A 229 -1.01 -21.44 6.88
C ARG A 229 -1.72 -21.75 8.21
N ILE A 230 -0.94 -22.15 9.21
CA ILE A 230 -1.46 -22.42 10.54
C ILE A 230 -0.63 -21.71 11.60
N LYS A 231 -1.29 -21.39 12.71
CA LYS A 231 -0.69 -20.94 13.94
C LYS A 231 -0.86 -22.02 15.00
N VAL A 232 0.21 -22.43 15.63
CA VAL A 232 0.18 -23.50 16.65
C VAL A 232 0.90 -23.06 17.91
N ALA A 233 0.61 -23.77 19.01
CA ALA A 233 1.49 -23.84 20.17
C ALA A 233 2.07 -25.25 20.26
N HIS A 234 3.30 -25.38 20.76
CA HIS A 234 3.88 -26.69 20.98
C HIS A 234 4.57 -26.82 22.35
N ILE A 235 4.62 -28.07 22.84
CA ILE A 235 5.46 -28.48 23.95
C ILE A 235 6.48 -29.45 23.37
N MET A 236 7.76 -29.15 23.53
CA MET A 236 8.86 -29.94 22.99
C MET A 236 9.69 -30.55 24.11
N LYS A 237 10.04 -31.81 23.94
CA LYS A 237 11.09 -32.49 24.71
C LYS A 237 12.20 -32.90 23.76
N ALA A 238 13.35 -32.25 23.92
CA ALA A 238 14.49 -32.41 23.02
C ALA A 238 15.17 -33.78 23.12
N VAL A 239 15.44 -34.37 21.92
CA VAL A 239 16.26 -35.60 21.80
C VAL A 239 17.35 -35.29 20.75
N PRO A 240 18.52 -34.77 21.18
CA PRO A 240 19.60 -34.47 20.27
C PRO A 240 20.08 -35.70 19.50
N PRO A 241 20.58 -35.55 18.26
CA PRO A 241 21.19 -36.66 17.54
C PRO A 241 22.36 -37.29 18.32
N GLY A 242 22.36 -38.63 18.44
CA GLY A 242 23.35 -39.35 19.21
C GLY A 242 22.96 -39.62 20.67
N THR A 243 21.78 -39.23 21.11
CA THR A 243 21.20 -39.57 22.40
C THR A 243 21.07 -41.09 22.52
N ASP A 244 21.48 -41.68 23.64
CA ASP A 244 21.36 -43.12 23.88
C ASP A 244 19.87 -43.56 24.04
N GLU A 245 19.58 -44.83 23.77
CA GLU A 245 18.22 -45.34 23.79
C GLU A 245 17.51 -45.19 25.16
N LYS A 246 18.24 -45.28 26.26
CA LYS A 246 17.67 -45.16 27.60
C LYS A 246 17.18 -43.75 27.86
N GLN A 247 17.97 -42.78 27.51
CA GLN A 247 17.63 -41.37 27.64
C GLN A 247 16.50 -40.97 26.64
N SER A 248 16.52 -41.51 25.42
CA SER A 248 15.46 -41.30 24.44
C SER A 248 14.11 -41.83 24.95
N ARG A 249 14.07 -43.02 25.53
CA ARG A 249 12.87 -43.61 26.15
C ARG A 249 12.38 -42.80 27.36
N GLN A 250 13.31 -42.32 28.19
CA GLN A 250 12.95 -41.44 29.30
C GLN A 250 12.27 -40.17 28.83
N THR A 251 12.79 -39.54 27.76
CA THR A 251 12.20 -38.33 27.15
C THR A 251 10.82 -38.62 26.57
N GLU A 252 10.62 -39.81 25.98
CA GLU A 252 9.31 -40.25 25.50
C GLU A 252 8.31 -40.42 26.65
N GLU A 253 8.75 -40.97 27.78
CA GLU A 253 7.90 -41.09 29.00
C GLU A 253 7.53 -39.70 29.56
N GLU A 254 8.48 -38.76 29.56
CA GLU A 254 8.24 -37.38 30.02
C GLU A 254 7.16 -36.69 29.16
N ILE A 255 7.25 -36.74 27.83
CA ILE A 255 6.25 -36.12 26.97
C ILE A 255 4.88 -36.80 27.08
N ASN A 256 4.84 -38.14 27.25
CA ASN A 256 3.61 -38.87 27.47
C ASN A 256 2.95 -38.51 28.82
N ASN A 257 3.72 -38.25 29.86
CA ASN A 257 3.20 -37.75 31.13
C ASN A 257 2.62 -36.34 31.00
N ILE A 258 3.26 -35.44 30.23
CA ILE A 258 2.71 -34.13 29.93
C ILE A 258 1.40 -34.27 29.15
N TYR A 259 1.33 -35.19 28.20
CA TYR A 259 0.12 -35.46 27.42
C TYR A 259 -1.05 -35.94 28.36
N LYS A 260 -0.77 -36.83 29.31
CA LYS A 260 -1.77 -37.23 30.31
C LYS A 260 -2.27 -36.07 31.19
N MET A 261 -1.38 -35.11 31.54
CA MET A 261 -1.79 -33.91 32.27
C MET A 261 -2.75 -33.05 31.44
N LEU A 262 -2.50 -32.94 30.10
CA LEU A 262 -3.41 -32.24 29.18
C LEU A 262 -4.78 -32.94 29.10
N GLU A 263 -4.79 -34.27 29.00
CA GLU A 263 -6.06 -35.06 29.04
C GLU A 263 -6.80 -34.88 30.33
N GLY A 264 -6.10 -34.67 31.47
CA GLY A 264 -6.66 -34.32 32.76
C GLY A 264 -7.13 -32.87 32.90
N GLY A 265 -7.08 -32.07 31.83
CA GLY A 265 -7.60 -30.71 31.80
C GLY A 265 -6.59 -29.61 32.18
N ALA A 266 -5.30 -29.93 32.34
CA ALA A 266 -4.30 -28.92 32.62
C ALA A 266 -4.11 -27.91 31.44
N SER A 267 -3.76 -26.69 31.78
CA SER A 267 -3.54 -25.63 30.79
C SER A 267 -2.33 -25.92 29.91
N PHE A 268 -2.53 -25.94 28.57
CA PHE A 268 -1.46 -26.14 27.61
C PHE A 268 -0.35 -25.08 27.73
N SER A 269 -0.73 -23.82 27.90
CA SER A 269 0.23 -22.70 28.03
C SER A 269 1.09 -22.84 29.29
N GLU A 270 0.50 -23.23 30.42
CA GLU A 270 1.25 -23.41 31.68
C GLU A 270 2.18 -24.63 31.61
N LEU A 271 1.74 -25.73 30.98
CA LEU A 271 2.59 -26.89 30.78
C LEU A 271 3.75 -26.56 29.79
N ALA A 272 3.49 -25.79 28.74
CA ALA A 272 4.53 -25.33 27.81
C ALA A 272 5.58 -24.49 28.52
N LYS A 273 5.18 -23.51 29.33
CA LYS A 273 6.10 -22.69 30.13
C LYS A 273 6.96 -23.51 31.08
N LYS A 274 6.36 -24.50 31.69
CA LYS A 274 7.00 -25.29 32.75
C LYS A 274 7.92 -26.39 32.22
N TYR A 275 7.50 -27.09 31.16
CA TYR A 275 8.13 -28.35 30.75
C TYR A 275 8.78 -28.31 29.35
N SER A 276 8.44 -27.34 28.50
CA SER A 276 8.99 -27.30 27.15
C SER A 276 10.50 -26.94 27.14
N ASP A 277 11.25 -27.69 26.36
CA ASP A 277 12.67 -27.45 26.15
C ASP A 277 12.93 -26.36 25.10
N HIS A 278 11.94 -26.04 24.26
CA HIS A 278 12.02 -24.91 23.33
C HIS A 278 11.70 -23.59 24.04
N LYS A 279 12.72 -23.01 24.69
CA LYS A 279 12.58 -21.88 25.63
C LYS A 279 11.93 -20.64 25.05
N GLU A 280 12.20 -20.35 23.77
CA GLU A 280 11.66 -19.18 23.08
C GLU A 280 10.13 -19.22 23.00
N SER A 281 9.57 -20.34 22.54
CA SER A 281 8.11 -20.51 22.51
C SER A 281 7.52 -20.78 23.88
N ALA A 282 8.22 -21.49 24.76
CA ALA A 282 7.78 -21.77 26.12
C ALA A 282 7.40 -20.48 26.88
N ALA A 283 8.21 -19.42 26.77
CA ALA A 283 7.96 -18.11 27.37
C ALA A 283 6.61 -17.51 26.93
N LYS A 284 6.17 -17.84 25.71
CA LYS A 284 4.90 -17.41 25.10
C LYS A 284 3.80 -18.48 25.22
N GLY A 285 3.91 -19.42 26.16
CA GLY A 285 2.95 -20.51 26.33
C GLY A 285 2.99 -21.57 25.22
N GLY A 286 4.12 -21.71 24.54
CA GLY A 286 4.36 -22.64 23.44
C GLY A 286 4.05 -22.07 22.06
N GLU A 287 3.57 -20.83 21.92
CA GLU A 287 3.15 -20.26 20.63
C GLU A 287 4.31 -20.11 19.66
N LEU A 288 4.06 -20.50 18.40
CA LEU A 288 4.91 -20.28 17.24
C LEU A 288 4.27 -19.28 16.28
N ASP A 289 5.08 -18.65 15.47
CA ASP A 289 4.59 -17.79 14.40
C ASP A 289 3.84 -18.61 13.33
N TRP A 290 3.05 -17.91 12.51
CA TRP A 290 2.36 -18.52 11.38
C TRP A 290 3.33 -19.19 10.41
N PHE A 291 3.08 -20.45 10.06
CA PHE A 291 3.87 -21.16 9.06
C PHE A 291 2.98 -21.94 8.09
N GLY A 292 3.52 -22.17 6.88
CA GLY A 292 2.95 -23.04 5.86
C GLY A 292 3.77 -24.31 5.70
N THR A 293 3.34 -25.16 4.78
CA THR A 293 4.05 -26.39 4.40
C THR A 293 5.47 -26.08 3.93
N GLY A 294 6.46 -26.83 4.41
CA GLY A 294 7.88 -26.68 4.06
C GLY A 294 8.63 -25.55 4.80
N GLU A 295 7.96 -24.76 5.65
CA GLU A 295 8.60 -23.74 6.48
C GLU A 295 9.14 -24.30 7.81
N VAL A 296 8.68 -25.47 8.21
CA VAL A 296 9.14 -26.24 9.36
C VAL A 296 9.41 -27.68 8.94
N ILE A 297 10.06 -28.46 9.81
CA ILE A 297 10.37 -29.87 9.51
C ILE A 297 9.10 -30.69 9.19
N SER A 298 9.24 -31.63 8.25
CA SER A 298 8.12 -32.35 7.65
C SER A 298 7.24 -33.05 8.68
N ASP A 299 7.81 -33.81 9.62
CA ASP A 299 7.04 -34.59 10.62
C ASP A 299 6.18 -33.69 11.50
N PHE A 300 6.74 -32.54 11.95
CA PHE A 300 6.03 -31.55 12.71
C PHE A 300 4.93 -30.86 11.88
N SER A 301 5.25 -30.49 10.63
CA SER A 301 4.30 -29.86 9.71
C SER A 301 3.10 -30.77 9.42
N GLU A 302 3.36 -32.04 9.08
CA GLU A 302 2.28 -32.99 8.75
C GLU A 302 1.39 -33.24 9.97
N ALA A 303 1.98 -33.41 11.15
CA ALA A 303 1.23 -33.59 12.40
C ALA A 303 0.39 -32.33 12.73
N ALA A 304 0.97 -31.14 12.60
CA ALA A 304 0.28 -29.88 12.86
C ALA A 304 -0.92 -29.67 11.93
N PHE A 305 -0.75 -29.90 10.63
CA PHE A 305 -1.81 -29.80 9.63
C PHE A 305 -2.87 -30.91 9.71
N SER A 306 -2.59 -32.04 10.40
CA SER A 306 -3.57 -33.11 10.61
C SER A 306 -4.63 -32.76 11.66
N ILE A 307 -4.40 -31.73 12.49
CA ILE A 307 -5.35 -31.28 13.49
C ILE A 307 -6.54 -30.61 12.79
N ALA A 308 -7.73 -31.17 12.99
CA ALA A 308 -8.94 -30.71 12.32
C ALA A 308 -9.43 -29.37 12.90
N ASP A 309 -9.56 -29.29 14.23
CA ASP A 309 -10.25 -28.20 14.91
C ASP A 309 -9.31 -27.36 15.78
N THR A 310 -9.53 -26.05 15.75
CA THR A 310 -8.85 -25.10 16.64
C THR A 310 -9.04 -25.49 18.10
N GLY A 311 -7.97 -25.39 18.88
CA GLY A 311 -7.94 -25.75 20.28
C GLY A 311 -7.60 -27.23 20.57
N LYS A 312 -7.70 -28.12 19.59
CA LYS A 312 -7.28 -29.53 19.70
C LYS A 312 -5.75 -29.62 19.59
N TYR A 313 -5.20 -30.74 20.11
CA TYR A 313 -3.78 -31.02 20.10
C TYR A 313 -3.47 -32.46 19.68
N THR A 314 -2.26 -32.71 19.21
CA THR A 314 -1.82 -34.08 18.83
C THR A 314 -1.49 -34.92 20.02
N LYS A 315 -1.46 -36.25 19.83
CA LYS A 315 -0.63 -37.13 20.66
C LYS A 315 0.84 -36.72 20.50
N PRO A 316 1.76 -37.20 21.38
CA PRO A 316 3.20 -37.00 21.17
C PRO A 316 3.66 -37.45 19.75
N VAL A 317 4.34 -36.58 19.06
CA VAL A 317 4.87 -36.78 17.70
C VAL A 317 6.38 -36.70 17.75
N HIS A 318 7.07 -37.69 17.18
CA HIS A 318 8.52 -37.70 17.11
C HIS A 318 9.03 -36.97 15.88
N SER A 319 10.12 -36.24 16.00
CA SER A 319 10.81 -35.53 14.93
C SER A 319 12.32 -35.66 15.11
N LEU A 320 13.09 -35.12 14.16
CA LEU A 320 14.54 -35.06 14.24
C LEU A 320 15.06 -34.32 15.52
N TYR A 321 14.26 -33.43 16.09
CA TYR A 321 14.63 -32.64 17.28
C TYR A 321 14.12 -33.21 18.61
N GLY A 322 13.28 -34.25 18.56
CA GLY A 322 12.68 -34.86 19.72
C GLY A 322 11.16 -35.01 19.62
N TRP A 323 10.51 -35.01 20.77
CA TRP A 323 9.07 -35.23 20.89
C TRP A 323 8.30 -33.92 21.01
N HIS A 324 7.14 -33.84 20.36
CA HIS A 324 6.27 -32.65 20.36
C HIS A 324 4.83 -33.01 20.66
N ILE A 325 4.14 -32.18 21.45
CA ILE A 325 2.69 -32.09 21.47
C ILE A 325 2.33 -30.77 20.82
N ILE A 326 1.48 -30.79 19.79
CA ILE A 326 1.18 -29.62 18.95
C ILE A 326 -0.29 -29.27 19.12
N LYS A 327 -0.62 -28.04 19.47
CA LYS A 327 -1.99 -27.52 19.60
C LYS A 327 -2.26 -26.53 18.48
N LEU A 328 -3.35 -26.74 17.74
CA LEU A 328 -3.81 -25.79 16.72
C LEU A 328 -4.44 -24.56 17.37
N LEU A 329 -3.93 -23.37 17.08
CA LEU A 329 -4.47 -22.11 17.56
C LEU A 329 -5.35 -21.44 16.51
N ASP A 330 -4.92 -21.46 15.23
CA ASP A 330 -5.67 -20.87 14.12
C ASP A 330 -5.22 -21.49 12.79
N LYS A 331 -6.08 -21.39 11.75
CA LYS A 331 -5.82 -21.92 10.41
C LYS A 331 -6.38 -21.00 9.35
N LYS A 332 -5.57 -20.69 8.34
CA LYS A 332 -5.95 -19.88 7.19
C LYS A 332 -5.79 -20.70 5.91
N VAL A 333 -6.88 -20.88 5.17
CA VAL A 333 -6.85 -21.47 3.84
C VAL A 333 -6.14 -20.53 2.84
N PRO A 334 -5.65 -21.03 1.69
CA PRO A 334 -5.13 -20.16 0.65
C PRO A 334 -6.18 -19.11 0.23
N GLY A 335 -5.79 -17.84 0.23
CA GLY A 335 -6.66 -16.73 -0.15
C GLY A 335 -6.84 -16.62 -1.67
N THR A 336 -7.72 -15.71 -2.08
CA THR A 336 -7.87 -15.29 -3.48
C THR A 336 -6.60 -14.61 -3.98
N PHE A 337 -6.52 -14.39 -5.30
CA PHE A 337 -5.38 -13.67 -5.89
C PHE A 337 -5.20 -12.28 -5.27
N ASP A 338 -6.29 -11.54 -5.12
CA ASP A 338 -6.26 -10.18 -4.59
C ASP A 338 -5.81 -10.13 -3.13
N GLU A 339 -6.28 -11.06 -2.29
CA GLU A 339 -5.86 -11.19 -0.90
C GLU A 339 -4.39 -11.60 -0.76
N SER A 340 -3.88 -12.41 -1.69
CA SER A 340 -2.50 -12.91 -1.70
C SER A 340 -1.51 -11.95 -2.36
N LYS A 341 -1.99 -10.99 -3.14
CA LYS A 341 -1.18 -10.15 -4.04
C LYS A 341 -0.04 -9.45 -3.33
N SER A 342 -0.30 -8.73 -2.26
CA SER A 342 0.74 -7.98 -1.52
C SER A 342 1.83 -8.89 -0.95
N PHE A 343 1.46 -10.06 -0.44
CA PHE A 343 2.42 -11.06 0.06
C PHE A 343 3.28 -11.62 -1.07
N LEU A 344 2.67 -12.00 -2.20
CA LEU A 344 3.38 -12.54 -3.36
C LEU A 344 4.32 -11.50 -3.98
N GLU A 345 3.90 -10.23 -4.07
CA GLU A 345 4.75 -9.12 -4.53
C GLU A 345 5.97 -8.93 -3.64
N SER A 346 5.79 -8.97 -2.32
CA SER A 346 6.91 -8.90 -1.38
C SER A 346 7.90 -10.04 -1.58
N LYS A 347 7.42 -11.28 -1.74
CA LYS A 347 8.25 -12.46 -2.00
C LYS A 347 8.96 -12.39 -3.35
N ILE A 348 8.30 -11.93 -4.41
CA ILE A 348 8.93 -11.72 -5.72
C ILE A 348 10.05 -10.70 -5.61
N ASN A 349 9.83 -9.57 -4.92
CA ASN A 349 10.83 -8.53 -4.77
C ASN A 349 12.09 -9.00 -4.03
N GLN A 350 11.95 -9.93 -3.09
CA GLN A 350 13.04 -10.52 -2.31
C GLN A 350 13.70 -11.73 -2.99
N SER A 351 13.09 -12.26 -4.04
CA SER A 351 13.53 -13.47 -4.73
C SER A 351 14.33 -13.18 -6.01
N TYR A 352 14.92 -14.23 -6.57
CA TYR A 352 15.54 -14.22 -7.88
C TYR A 352 14.59 -13.76 -9.02
N LEU A 353 13.27 -13.86 -8.83
CA LEU A 353 12.28 -13.38 -9.79
C LEU A 353 12.38 -11.89 -10.10
N ASN A 354 12.80 -11.10 -9.12
CA ASN A 354 13.08 -9.67 -9.32
C ASN A 354 14.20 -9.44 -10.35
N SER A 355 15.25 -10.28 -10.34
CA SER A 355 16.33 -10.18 -11.32
C SER A 355 15.88 -10.51 -12.74
N ILE A 356 14.93 -11.44 -12.90
CA ILE A 356 14.34 -11.78 -14.20
C ILE A 356 13.53 -10.60 -14.74
N SER A 357 12.66 -10.01 -13.93
CA SER A 357 11.88 -8.85 -14.34
C SER A 357 12.79 -7.68 -14.78
N LYS A 358 13.86 -7.43 -14.01
CA LYS A 358 14.87 -6.42 -14.38
C LYS A 358 15.58 -6.77 -15.69
N LYS A 359 16.02 -8.01 -15.88
CA LYS A 359 16.69 -8.44 -17.12
C LYS A 359 15.77 -8.27 -18.31
N THR A 360 14.51 -8.74 -18.22
CA THR A 360 13.52 -8.60 -19.29
C THR A 360 13.26 -7.12 -19.61
N PHE A 361 13.17 -6.28 -18.59
CA PHE A 361 13.03 -4.84 -18.77
C PHE A 361 14.21 -4.23 -19.52
N ILE A 362 15.44 -4.56 -19.14
CA ILE A 362 16.66 -4.08 -19.83
C ILE A 362 16.68 -4.53 -21.29
N GLU A 363 16.36 -5.79 -21.58
CA GLU A 363 16.31 -6.28 -22.97
C GLU A 363 15.23 -5.57 -23.80
N LYS A 364 14.09 -5.22 -23.17
CA LYS A 364 13.07 -4.38 -23.79
C LYS A 364 13.60 -2.98 -24.11
N LEU A 365 14.27 -2.33 -23.15
CA LEU A 365 14.87 -1.01 -23.37
C LEU A 365 15.98 -1.03 -24.43
N LYS A 366 16.83 -2.07 -24.45
CA LYS A 366 17.85 -2.24 -25.51
C LYS A 366 17.21 -2.28 -26.90
N LYS A 367 16.11 -2.99 -27.09
CA LYS A 367 15.37 -3.03 -28.35
C LYS A 367 14.72 -1.69 -28.68
N GLU A 368 14.03 -1.09 -27.71
CA GLU A 368 13.30 0.17 -27.88
C GLU A 368 14.23 1.32 -28.27
N TYR A 369 15.40 1.38 -27.64
CA TYR A 369 16.37 2.46 -27.85
C TYR A 369 17.48 2.11 -28.84
N ASN A 370 17.34 1.02 -29.57
CA ASN A 370 18.32 0.56 -30.57
C ASN A 370 19.75 0.52 -30.01
N PHE A 371 19.93 -0.23 -28.93
CA PHE A 371 21.24 -0.39 -28.29
C PHE A 371 22.23 -1.08 -29.24
N GLN A 372 23.38 -0.45 -29.46
CA GLN A 372 24.44 -0.93 -30.36
C GLN A 372 25.78 -0.95 -29.63
N ILE A 373 26.56 -2.01 -29.83
CA ILE A 373 27.93 -2.13 -29.33
C ILE A 373 28.87 -2.03 -30.53
N ASN A 374 29.95 -1.25 -30.42
CA ASN A 374 31.04 -1.25 -31.35
C ASN A 374 31.93 -2.48 -31.11
N GLN A 375 31.90 -3.43 -32.03
CA GLN A 375 32.57 -4.70 -31.89
C GLN A 375 34.08 -4.57 -31.85
N ASP A 376 34.67 -3.64 -32.58
CA ASP A 376 36.12 -3.44 -32.61
C ASP A 376 36.59 -2.86 -31.28
N ALA A 377 35.87 -1.90 -30.71
CA ALA A 377 36.14 -1.36 -29.39
C ALA A 377 35.98 -2.44 -28.29
N PHE A 378 34.95 -3.26 -28.41
CA PHE A 378 34.75 -4.41 -27.49
C PHE A 378 35.93 -5.38 -27.55
N ASN A 379 36.34 -5.79 -28.77
CA ASN A 379 37.44 -6.71 -28.94
C ASN A 379 38.77 -6.12 -28.42
N TRP A 380 38.99 -4.80 -28.62
CA TRP A 380 40.16 -4.14 -28.03
C TRP A 380 40.17 -4.27 -26.49
N PHE A 381 39.04 -4.01 -25.80
CA PHE A 381 38.96 -4.18 -24.37
C PHE A 381 39.25 -5.63 -23.93
N VAL A 382 38.66 -6.62 -24.61
CA VAL A 382 38.91 -8.03 -24.31
C VAL A 382 40.40 -8.37 -24.45
N GLY A 383 41.06 -7.90 -25.52
CA GLY A 383 42.49 -8.19 -25.77
C GLY A 383 43.45 -7.43 -24.85
N ASN A 384 43.05 -6.31 -24.27
CA ASN A 384 43.86 -5.47 -23.40
C ASN A 384 43.50 -5.54 -21.91
N THR A 385 42.62 -6.45 -21.52
CA THR A 385 42.22 -6.68 -20.14
C THR A 385 42.93 -7.93 -19.62
N ASP A 386 43.90 -7.76 -18.73
CA ASP A 386 44.56 -8.83 -18.01
C ASP A 386 44.10 -8.90 -16.55
N THR A 387 44.64 -9.87 -15.82
CA THR A 387 44.32 -10.07 -14.39
C THR A 387 44.63 -8.82 -13.55
N LEU A 388 45.69 -8.07 -13.88
CA LEU A 388 46.03 -6.84 -13.15
C LEU A 388 45.04 -5.72 -13.37
N VAL A 389 44.50 -5.60 -14.59
CA VAL A 389 43.39 -4.66 -14.90
C VAL A 389 42.13 -5.09 -14.16
N ILE A 390 41.80 -6.37 -14.16
CA ILE A 390 40.64 -6.91 -13.43
C ILE A 390 40.74 -6.61 -11.93
N GLN A 391 41.98 -6.70 -11.38
CA GLN A 391 42.24 -6.41 -9.97
C GLN A 391 42.35 -4.90 -9.67
N GLY A 392 42.27 -4.03 -10.68
CA GLY A 392 42.45 -2.57 -10.53
C GLY A 392 43.87 -2.13 -10.24
N LEU A 393 44.85 -3.01 -10.43
CA LEU A 393 46.30 -2.76 -10.20
C LEU A 393 47.01 -2.18 -11.42
N LYS A 394 46.39 -2.26 -12.60
CA LYS A 394 46.92 -1.72 -13.87
C LYS A 394 45.84 -0.92 -14.57
N LYS A 395 46.21 0.18 -15.20
CA LYS A 395 45.35 1.01 -16.05
C LYS A 395 45.50 0.63 -17.52
N TYR A 396 44.47 0.95 -18.32
CA TYR A 396 44.58 0.80 -19.77
C TYR A 396 45.54 1.78 -20.36
N ASP A 397 46.29 1.34 -21.38
CA ASP A 397 47.14 2.22 -22.18
C ASP A 397 46.28 3.08 -23.09
N ARG A 398 46.23 4.37 -22.81
CA ARG A 398 45.40 5.34 -23.59
C ARG A 398 46.02 5.64 -24.97
N THR A 399 47.28 5.33 -25.22
CA THR A 399 47.94 5.62 -26.51
C THR A 399 47.53 4.63 -27.60
N THR A 400 47.18 3.39 -27.21
CA THR A 400 46.70 2.34 -28.12
C THR A 400 45.19 2.17 -28.12
N MET A 401 44.48 2.83 -27.21
CA MET A 401 43.04 2.70 -27.07
C MET A 401 42.32 3.50 -28.21
N PRO A 402 41.41 2.85 -28.94
CA PRO A 402 40.64 3.58 -29.98
C PRO A 402 39.71 4.63 -29.33
N GLU A 403 39.74 5.86 -29.84
CA GLU A 403 38.84 6.94 -29.40
C GLU A 403 37.52 6.89 -30.16
N VAL A 404 36.66 5.98 -29.80
CA VAL A 404 35.36 5.73 -30.44
C VAL A 404 34.26 5.56 -29.42
N ASN A 405 33.02 5.52 -29.88
CA ASN A 405 31.90 5.11 -29.04
C ASN A 405 31.96 3.58 -28.81
N LEU A 406 32.01 3.13 -27.58
CA LEU A 406 31.92 1.71 -27.21
C LEU A 406 30.51 1.19 -27.41
N TYR A 407 29.53 1.94 -26.95
CA TYR A 407 28.11 1.63 -27.19
C TYR A 407 27.26 2.91 -27.30
N SER A 408 26.13 2.78 -27.97
CA SER A 408 25.15 3.84 -28.13
C SER A 408 23.73 3.30 -28.01
N PHE A 409 22.79 4.17 -27.61
CA PHE A 409 21.36 3.90 -27.58
C PHE A 409 20.60 5.22 -27.58
N ALA A 410 19.44 5.29 -28.23
CA ALA A 410 18.72 6.56 -28.44
C ALA A 410 19.69 7.66 -28.90
N ASN A 411 19.79 8.75 -28.15
CA ASN A 411 20.75 9.85 -28.40
C ASN A 411 21.93 9.85 -27.41
N GLN A 412 22.16 8.74 -26.72
CA GLN A 412 23.24 8.59 -25.74
C GLN A 412 24.39 7.78 -26.30
N THR A 413 25.62 8.18 -25.97
CA THR A 413 26.82 7.45 -26.33
C THR A 413 27.75 7.32 -25.16
N ILE A 414 28.47 6.21 -25.08
CA ILE A 414 29.56 6.00 -24.14
C ILE A 414 30.84 5.71 -24.89
N THR A 415 31.81 6.57 -24.69
CA THR A 415 33.10 6.43 -25.34
C THR A 415 33.96 5.39 -24.61
N THR A 416 34.95 4.84 -25.33
CA THR A 416 35.97 3.94 -24.78
C THR A 416 36.66 4.53 -23.54
N ASN A 417 36.95 5.83 -23.57
CA ASN A 417 37.63 6.53 -22.48
C ASN A 417 36.77 6.56 -21.18
N VAL A 418 35.46 6.84 -21.32
CA VAL A 418 34.52 6.86 -20.21
C VAL A 418 34.39 5.44 -19.61
N PHE A 419 34.36 4.42 -20.46
CA PHE A 419 34.24 3.04 -20.01
C PHE A 419 35.53 2.54 -19.34
N ALA A 420 36.69 2.85 -19.88
CA ALA A 420 37.96 2.52 -19.27
C ALA A 420 38.11 3.14 -17.87
N ASN A 421 37.74 4.42 -17.71
CA ASN A 421 37.70 5.09 -16.40
C ASN A 421 36.72 4.42 -15.43
N TYR A 422 35.59 3.90 -15.93
CA TYR A 422 34.63 3.16 -15.11
C TYR A 422 35.23 1.86 -14.58
N ILE A 423 35.90 1.07 -15.42
CA ILE A 423 36.56 -0.17 -15.00
C ILE A 423 37.63 0.10 -13.96
N GLU A 424 38.54 1.06 -14.24
CA GLU A 424 39.65 1.39 -13.36
C GLU A 424 39.23 1.90 -11.98
N LYS A 425 38.08 2.55 -11.88
CA LYS A 425 37.53 3.02 -10.60
C LYS A 425 36.84 1.91 -9.80
N ARG A 426 36.33 0.89 -10.49
CA ARG A 426 35.51 -0.15 -9.84
C ARG A 426 36.34 -1.22 -9.12
N GLY A 427 37.59 -1.46 -9.57
CA GLY A 427 38.43 -2.51 -9.02
C GLY A 427 37.82 -3.92 -9.07
N SER A 428 38.33 -4.86 -8.38
CA SER A 428 38.03 -6.30 -8.41
C SER A 428 36.64 -6.69 -7.80
N MET A 429 35.56 -6.07 -8.19
CA MET A 429 34.23 -6.51 -7.77
C MET A 429 33.71 -7.75 -8.52
N VAL A 430 34.43 -8.20 -9.55
CA VAL A 430 34.06 -9.38 -10.35
C VAL A 430 35.07 -10.47 -10.07
N ASN A 431 34.63 -11.59 -9.50
CA ASN A 431 35.50 -12.74 -9.21
C ASN A 431 35.60 -13.65 -10.46
N THR A 432 36.26 -13.17 -11.52
CA THR A 432 36.61 -13.95 -12.71
C THR A 432 38.03 -13.62 -13.17
N LYS A 433 38.66 -14.61 -13.81
CA LYS A 433 39.98 -14.45 -14.47
C LYS A 433 39.86 -14.35 -15.99
N ASP A 434 38.64 -14.54 -16.52
CA ASP A 434 38.36 -14.46 -17.94
C ASP A 434 38.06 -13.00 -18.34
N SER A 435 38.92 -12.47 -19.20
CA SER A 435 38.84 -11.08 -19.71
C SER A 435 37.53 -10.84 -20.45
N SER A 436 37.09 -11.80 -21.28
CA SER A 436 35.86 -11.67 -22.08
C SER A 436 34.67 -11.60 -21.18
N GLU A 437 34.54 -12.50 -20.21
CA GLU A 437 33.46 -12.51 -19.22
C GLU A 437 33.45 -11.22 -18.40
N PHE A 438 34.62 -10.74 -17.96
CA PHE A 438 34.76 -9.50 -17.20
C PHE A 438 34.24 -8.29 -18.00
N ILE A 439 34.65 -8.16 -19.26
CA ILE A 439 34.23 -7.05 -20.12
C ILE A 439 32.75 -7.13 -20.45
N ILE A 440 32.22 -8.31 -20.80
CA ILE A 440 30.77 -8.51 -21.05
C ILE A 440 29.95 -8.09 -19.84
N ARG A 441 30.27 -8.61 -18.64
CA ARG A 441 29.54 -8.27 -17.40
C ARG A 441 29.66 -6.79 -17.04
N SER A 442 30.82 -6.18 -17.30
CA SER A 442 31.04 -4.75 -17.05
C SER A 442 30.22 -3.85 -17.98
N ILE A 443 30.16 -4.20 -19.27
CA ILE A 443 29.29 -3.51 -20.25
C ILE A 443 27.81 -3.69 -19.89
N GLU A 444 27.38 -4.92 -19.62
CA GLU A 444 26.00 -5.22 -19.26
C GLU A 444 25.54 -4.42 -18.03
N THR A 445 26.38 -4.39 -17.00
CA THR A 445 26.09 -3.62 -15.78
C THR A 445 26.00 -2.12 -16.09
N ARG A 446 26.99 -1.59 -16.79
CA ARG A 446 27.04 -0.15 -17.09
C ARG A 446 25.94 0.30 -18.05
N ALA A 447 25.68 -0.49 -19.09
CA ALA A 447 24.60 -0.23 -20.04
C ALA A 447 23.22 -0.31 -19.38
N SER A 448 23.01 -1.30 -18.49
CA SER A 448 21.76 -1.42 -17.74
C SER A 448 21.49 -0.19 -16.88
N ASP A 449 22.50 0.28 -16.14
CA ASP A 449 22.39 1.49 -15.31
C ASP A 449 22.09 2.74 -16.18
N HIS A 450 22.71 2.84 -17.36
CA HIS A 450 22.49 3.96 -18.27
C HIS A 450 21.09 3.93 -18.89
N LEU A 451 20.63 2.76 -19.34
CA LEU A 451 19.31 2.59 -19.92
C LEU A 451 18.22 2.93 -18.90
N ILE A 452 18.35 2.46 -17.63
CA ILE A 452 17.42 2.78 -16.57
C ILE A 452 17.44 4.29 -16.25
N LYS A 453 18.63 4.89 -16.16
CA LYS A 453 18.73 6.35 -15.92
C LYS A 453 18.11 7.17 -17.03
N TYR A 454 18.35 6.78 -18.29
CA TYR A 454 17.75 7.44 -19.43
C TYR A 454 16.23 7.30 -19.42
N GLU A 455 15.69 6.08 -19.26
CA GLU A 455 14.26 5.83 -19.13
C GLU A 455 13.65 6.68 -18.03
N ASN A 456 14.28 6.67 -16.84
CA ASN A 456 13.83 7.50 -15.72
C ASN A 456 13.82 9.00 -16.05
N SER A 457 14.79 9.50 -16.83
CA SER A 457 14.88 10.91 -17.17
C SER A 457 13.81 11.40 -18.15
N ILE A 458 13.13 10.49 -18.83
CA ILE A 458 12.11 10.81 -19.83
C ILE A 458 10.69 10.36 -19.46
N LEU A 459 10.47 9.89 -18.22
CA LEU A 459 9.16 9.36 -17.78
C LEU A 459 8.04 10.36 -18.01
N GLU A 460 8.22 11.62 -17.66
CA GLU A 460 7.22 12.67 -17.83
C GLU A 460 6.88 12.94 -19.32
N LYS A 461 7.86 12.73 -20.19
CA LYS A 461 7.68 12.90 -21.65
C LYS A 461 7.03 11.66 -22.27
N LYS A 462 7.45 10.47 -21.84
CA LYS A 462 7.05 9.19 -22.42
C LYS A 462 5.68 8.73 -21.93
N TYR A 463 5.35 8.98 -20.66
CA TYR A 463 4.11 8.50 -20.01
C TYR A 463 3.26 9.68 -19.53
N PRO A 464 2.20 10.07 -20.27
CA PRO A 464 1.32 11.18 -19.88
C PRO A 464 0.73 11.01 -18.47
N GLU A 465 0.37 9.78 -18.08
CA GLU A 465 -0.18 9.47 -16.74
C GLU A 465 0.83 9.76 -15.63
N PHE A 466 2.11 9.43 -15.84
CA PHE A 466 3.17 9.78 -14.89
C PHE A 466 3.30 11.29 -14.73
N ARG A 467 3.29 12.02 -15.86
CA ARG A 467 3.37 13.49 -15.87
C ARG A 467 2.18 14.11 -15.11
N TYR A 468 0.95 13.66 -15.40
CA TYR A 468 -0.24 14.18 -14.71
C TYR A 468 -0.20 13.92 -13.21
N LEU A 469 0.25 12.73 -12.82
CA LEU A 469 0.40 12.38 -11.41
C LEU A 469 1.45 13.25 -10.72
N MET A 470 2.59 13.48 -11.37
CA MET A 470 3.63 14.37 -10.86
C MET A 470 3.16 15.82 -10.73
N ASN A 471 2.39 16.33 -11.71
CA ASN A 471 1.77 17.65 -11.62
C ASN A 471 0.78 17.73 -10.45
N GLU A 472 -0.03 16.69 -10.26
CA GLU A 472 -0.99 16.62 -9.15
C GLU A 472 -0.30 16.69 -7.78
N PHE A 473 0.82 15.95 -7.61
CA PHE A 473 1.62 16.02 -6.38
C PHE A 473 2.26 17.39 -6.20
N HIS A 474 2.90 17.92 -7.24
CA HIS A 474 3.53 19.24 -7.22
C HIS A 474 2.53 20.33 -6.82
N ASP A 475 1.39 20.38 -7.50
CA ASP A 475 0.36 21.40 -7.26
C ASP A 475 -0.34 21.22 -5.93
N GLY A 476 -0.55 19.96 -5.49
CA GLY A 476 -1.08 19.64 -4.16
C GLY A 476 -0.18 20.15 -3.03
N MET A 477 1.14 19.95 -3.15
CA MET A 477 2.12 20.47 -2.19
C MET A 477 2.12 22.00 -2.16
N LEU A 478 2.05 22.64 -3.33
CA LEU A 478 1.95 24.11 -3.43
C LEU A 478 0.68 24.64 -2.79
N LEU A 479 -0.46 23.99 -3.08
CA LEU A 479 -1.74 24.36 -2.48
C LEU A 479 -1.69 24.26 -0.96
N PHE A 480 -1.10 23.20 -0.42
CA PHE A 480 -0.98 23.00 1.02
C PHE A 480 -0.12 24.11 1.67
N ASP A 481 1.07 24.38 1.11
CA ASP A 481 1.98 25.41 1.61
C ASP A 481 1.33 26.80 1.60
N ILE A 482 0.74 27.19 0.47
CA ILE A 482 0.16 28.53 0.33
C ILE A 482 -1.11 28.71 1.15
N SER A 483 -1.97 27.67 1.24
CA SER A 483 -3.17 27.71 2.09
C SER A 483 -2.79 27.82 3.58
N GLY A 484 -1.74 27.11 3.99
CA GLY A 484 -1.15 27.27 5.31
C GLY A 484 -0.76 28.73 5.60
N LYS A 485 -0.04 29.36 4.69
CA LYS A 485 0.43 30.75 4.84
C LYS A 485 -0.70 31.77 4.79
N LYS A 486 -1.65 31.63 3.87
CA LYS A 486 -2.69 32.64 3.61
C LYS A 486 -3.90 32.52 4.54
N VAL A 487 -4.21 31.31 4.99
CA VAL A 487 -5.44 31.02 5.71
C VAL A 487 -5.16 30.37 7.07
N TRP A 488 -4.67 29.13 7.12
CA TRP A 488 -4.68 28.34 8.36
C TRP A 488 -3.79 28.91 9.46
N ASN A 489 -2.57 29.34 9.13
CA ASN A 489 -1.66 29.96 10.11
C ASN A 489 -2.16 31.33 10.55
N LYS A 490 -2.88 32.08 9.69
CA LYS A 490 -3.51 33.35 10.07
C LYS A 490 -4.62 33.11 11.07
N VAL A 491 -5.55 32.18 10.82
CA VAL A 491 -6.63 31.86 11.77
C VAL A 491 -6.08 31.50 13.14
N SER A 492 -4.95 30.80 13.21
CA SER A 492 -4.34 30.34 14.46
C SER A 492 -3.55 31.45 15.17
N ASN A 493 -2.92 32.36 14.43
CA ASN A 493 -1.94 33.33 14.98
C ASN A 493 -2.43 34.76 15.00
N ASP A 494 -3.45 35.14 14.21
CA ASP A 494 -4.00 36.47 14.11
C ASP A 494 -5.17 36.67 15.10
N SER A 495 -4.84 36.79 16.39
CA SER A 495 -5.86 36.98 17.41
C SER A 495 -6.60 38.31 17.29
N LEU A 496 -5.98 39.34 16.70
CA LEU A 496 -6.61 40.65 16.50
C LEU A 496 -7.64 40.56 15.34
N GLY A 497 -7.26 40.02 14.20
CA GLY A 497 -8.16 39.84 13.07
C GLY A 497 -9.34 38.95 13.43
N LEU A 498 -9.12 37.84 14.15
CA LEU A 498 -10.18 36.96 14.62
C LEU A 498 -11.17 37.66 15.55
N ARG A 499 -10.67 38.51 16.49
CA ARG A 499 -11.56 39.31 17.38
C ARG A 499 -12.34 40.36 16.61
N GLN A 500 -11.68 41.03 15.65
CA GLN A 500 -12.38 42.02 14.80
C GLN A 500 -13.49 41.31 13.98
N TYR A 501 -13.18 40.19 13.38
CA TYR A 501 -14.18 39.38 12.64
C TYR A 501 -15.37 38.99 13.52
N TYR A 502 -15.11 38.54 14.77
CA TYR A 502 -16.20 38.25 15.71
C TYR A 502 -17.04 39.51 16.01
N GLU A 503 -16.43 40.67 16.32
CA GLU A 503 -17.17 41.88 16.61
C GLU A 503 -18.08 42.34 15.44
N GLU A 504 -17.61 42.19 14.20
CA GLU A 504 -18.35 42.53 13.00
C GLU A 504 -19.49 41.52 12.72
N HIS A 505 -19.36 40.27 13.19
CA HIS A 505 -20.30 39.19 12.88
C HIS A 505 -21.00 38.58 14.12
N LYS A 506 -20.84 39.15 15.30
CA LYS A 506 -21.34 38.60 16.59
C LYS A 506 -22.86 38.33 16.61
N ASN A 507 -23.63 39.01 15.75
CA ASN A 507 -25.05 38.74 15.59
C ASN A 507 -25.39 37.40 14.92
N ASN A 508 -24.39 36.71 14.37
CA ASN A 508 -24.52 35.37 13.87
C ASN A 508 -24.57 34.31 14.99
N TRP A 509 -24.11 34.67 16.18
CA TRP A 509 -24.03 33.78 17.35
C TRP A 509 -24.83 34.36 18.51
N LEU A 510 -26.15 34.15 18.47
CA LEU A 510 -27.04 34.64 19.51
C LEU A 510 -27.38 33.54 20.51
N SER A 511 -27.50 33.95 21.79
CA SER A 511 -28.09 33.08 22.79
C SER A 511 -29.52 32.71 22.45
N ARG A 512 -30.03 31.58 22.90
CA ARG A 512 -31.43 31.21 22.72
C ARG A 512 -32.32 32.19 23.54
N ARG A 513 -33.47 32.56 22.98
CA ARG A 513 -34.50 33.25 23.73
C ARG A 513 -34.93 32.39 24.89
N GLY A 514 -35.03 32.99 26.09
CA GLY A 514 -35.37 32.26 27.31
C GLY A 514 -36.29 33.03 28.22
N ILE A 515 -36.77 32.37 29.28
CA ILE A 515 -37.52 32.95 30.38
C ILE A 515 -36.99 32.49 31.71
N GLU A 516 -37.00 33.39 32.71
CA GLU A 516 -36.93 33.03 34.12
C GLU A 516 -38.32 33.00 34.68
N ALA A 517 -38.77 31.83 35.16
CA ALA A 517 -40.13 31.65 35.56
C ALA A 517 -40.29 30.71 36.73
N LYS A 518 -41.48 30.75 37.37
CA LYS A 518 -41.94 29.71 38.31
C LYS A 518 -43.18 29.00 37.72
N ILE A 519 -43.21 27.70 37.76
CA ILE A 519 -44.32 26.87 37.31
C ILE A 519 -44.99 26.24 38.51
N TYR A 520 -46.27 26.47 38.62
CA TYR A 520 -47.13 25.96 39.66
C TYR A 520 -48.06 24.90 39.01
N THR A 521 -47.84 23.60 39.27
CA THR A 521 -48.60 22.49 38.71
C THR A 521 -49.46 21.85 39.80
N LEU A 522 -50.78 21.83 39.62
CA LEU A 522 -51.69 21.15 40.53
C LEU A 522 -52.02 19.75 40.02
N LYS A 523 -51.52 18.74 40.68
CA LYS A 523 -51.76 17.30 40.31
C LYS A 523 -53.16 16.86 40.68
N SER A 524 -54.14 17.58 40.17
CA SER A 524 -55.58 17.26 40.28
C SER A 524 -56.25 17.61 38.96
N PRO A 525 -56.63 16.62 38.15
CA PRO A 525 -57.39 16.89 36.89
C PRO A 525 -58.65 17.66 37.20
N GLY A 526 -59.00 18.66 36.35
CA GLY A 526 -60.16 19.53 36.55
C GLY A 526 -59.99 20.61 37.62
N GLY A 527 -58.76 20.76 38.16
CA GLY A 527 -58.47 21.78 39.20
C GLY A 527 -58.13 23.19 38.68
N GLU A 528 -58.35 23.51 37.38
CA GLU A 528 -58.00 24.75 36.71
C GLU A 528 -58.53 25.99 37.45
N GLN A 529 -59.86 26.00 37.73
CA GLN A 529 -60.49 27.14 38.40
C GLN A 529 -60.01 27.32 39.86
N LEU A 530 -59.72 26.19 40.53
CA LEU A 530 -59.22 26.18 41.90
C LEU A 530 -57.79 26.75 41.97
N LEU A 531 -56.91 26.37 41.06
CA LEU A 531 -55.57 26.86 40.98
C LEU A 531 -55.58 28.36 40.60
N ALA A 532 -56.33 28.71 39.54
CA ALA A 532 -56.42 30.12 39.09
C ALA A 532 -56.96 31.08 40.13
N SER A 533 -58.04 30.69 40.84
CA SER A 533 -58.64 31.49 41.90
C SER A 533 -57.70 31.67 43.10
N ALA A 534 -56.99 30.61 43.49
CA ALA A 534 -56.03 30.63 44.59
C ALA A 534 -54.80 31.47 44.20
N PHE A 535 -54.31 31.31 43.00
CA PHE A 535 -53.16 32.10 42.49
C PHE A 535 -53.52 33.59 42.42
N LYS A 536 -54.68 33.97 41.84
CA LYS A 536 -55.16 35.34 41.79
C LYS A 536 -55.29 35.98 43.19
N LYS A 537 -55.81 35.23 44.17
CA LYS A 537 -55.95 35.68 45.56
C LYS A 537 -54.63 36.00 46.22
N TYR A 538 -53.58 35.25 45.96
CA TYR A 538 -52.31 35.35 46.65
C TYR A 538 -51.18 35.97 45.79
N SER A 539 -51.39 36.22 44.49
CA SER A 539 -50.35 36.71 43.56
C SER A 539 -49.69 38.03 43.96
N LYS A 540 -50.40 38.87 44.71
CA LYS A 540 -49.84 40.16 45.23
C LYS A 540 -49.19 40.05 46.59
N LYS A 541 -49.05 38.86 47.19
CA LYS A 541 -48.46 38.64 48.49
C LYS A 541 -47.00 38.16 48.33
N SER A 542 -46.07 38.65 49.15
CA SER A 542 -44.67 38.28 49.15
C SER A 542 -44.39 36.85 49.47
N ASP A 543 -45.38 36.16 50.14
CA ASP A 543 -45.30 34.73 50.52
C ASP A 543 -46.22 33.82 49.69
N LEU A 544 -46.44 34.17 48.41
CA LEU A 544 -47.29 33.48 47.43
C LEU A 544 -47.08 31.93 47.51
N ASP A 545 -45.87 31.47 47.39
CA ASP A 545 -45.50 30.06 47.31
C ASP A 545 -45.96 29.32 48.58
N ASN A 546 -45.65 29.89 49.74
CA ASN A 546 -46.03 29.29 51.02
C ASN A 546 -47.53 29.23 51.22
N ARG A 547 -48.28 30.29 50.75
CA ARG A 547 -49.74 30.28 50.88
C ARG A 547 -50.38 29.24 49.96
N LEU A 548 -49.87 29.08 48.77
CA LEU A 548 -50.35 28.07 47.83
C LEU A 548 -50.05 26.67 48.36
N LEU A 549 -48.83 26.42 48.81
CA LEU A 549 -48.43 25.13 49.42
C LEU A 549 -49.29 24.81 50.63
N LYS A 550 -49.50 25.76 51.58
CA LYS A 550 -50.36 25.55 52.74
C LYS A 550 -51.81 25.28 52.34
N LYS A 551 -52.31 25.87 51.25
CA LYS A 551 -53.66 25.62 50.80
C LYS A 551 -53.86 24.27 50.18
N PHE A 552 -52.96 23.82 49.32
CA PHE A 552 -53.14 22.60 48.51
C PHE A 552 -52.47 21.39 49.15
N ASN A 553 -51.34 21.55 49.85
CA ASN A 553 -50.53 20.41 50.37
C ASN A 553 -50.84 20.09 51.85
N LYS A 554 -51.97 20.60 52.44
CA LYS A 554 -52.36 20.24 53.81
C LYS A 554 -52.58 18.78 54.09
N LYS A 555 -53.04 18.01 53.10
CA LYS A 555 -53.37 16.58 53.20
C LYS A 555 -52.50 15.70 52.31
N ASN A 556 -51.78 16.27 51.37
CA ASN A 556 -50.91 15.58 50.45
C ASN A 556 -49.81 16.53 49.99
N ASP A 557 -48.59 16.30 50.45
CA ASP A 557 -47.42 17.18 50.22
C ASP A 557 -46.97 17.29 48.74
N SER A 558 -47.57 16.50 47.86
CA SER A 558 -47.24 16.42 46.43
C SER A 558 -48.39 16.93 45.53
N LEU A 559 -49.46 17.52 46.07
CA LEU A 559 -50.64 17.93 45.27
C LEU A 559 -50.32 19.19 44.42
N LEU A 560 -49.64 20.18 44.99
CA LEU A 560 -49.09 21.33 44.25
C LEU A 560 -47.59 21.20 44.19
N ILE A 561 -47.04 21.24 42.99
CA ILE A 561 -45.59 21.27 42.72
C ILE A 561 -45.22 22.67 42.20
N ILE A 562 -44.16 23.26 42.76
CA ILE A 562 -43.61 24.52 42.29
C ILE A 562 -42.21 24.23 41.79
N ILE A 563 -41.93 24.63 40.52
CA ILE A 563 -40.62 24.53 39.89
C ILE A 563 -40.19 25.94 39.50
N GLU A 564 -39.03 26.35 39.97
CA GLU A 564 -38.39 27.62 39.59
C GLU A 564 -37.19 27.32 38.71
N GLY A 565 -37.03 28.03 37.58
CA GLY A 565 -35.93 27.80 36.69
C GLY A 565 -35.88 28.75 35.50
N LYS A 566 -34.96 28.40 34.59
CA LYS A 566 -34.82 29.04 33.29
C LYS A 566 -35.17 28.02 32.20
N TRP A 567 -35.97 28.45 31.27
CA TRP A 567 -36.32 27.64 30.11
C TRP A 567 -35.95 28.42 28.86
N PHE A 568 -35.38 27.71 27.89
CA PHE A 568 -35.04 28.29 26.60
C PHE A 568 -35.98 27.72 25.52
N LYS A 569 -36.22 28.50 24.47
CA LYS A 569 -37.06 28.09 23.34
C LYS A 569 -36.57 26.76 22.77
N GLY A 570 -37.40 25.75 22.72
CA GLY A 570 -37.09 24.37 22.30
C GLY A 570 -36.85 23.38 23.44
N ASP A 571 -36.78 23.83 24.72
CA ASP A 571 -36.52 22.92 25.87
C ASP A 571 -37.78 22.16 26.32
N ASP A 572 -38.96 22.82 26.23
CA ASP A 572 -40.24 22.24 26.68
C ASP A 572 -41.37 22.63 25.71
N PRO A 573 -41.92 21.68 24.93
CA PRO A 573 -42.93 21.98 23.93
C PRO A 573 -44.25 22.57 24.49
N GLU A 574 -44.55 22.32 25.77
CA GLU A 574 -45.74 22.86 26.41
C GLU A 574 -45.55 24.32 26.84
N ILE A 575 -44.35 24.64 27.34
CA ILE A 575 -43.96 25.99 27.66
C ILE A 575 -43.76 26.85 26.38
N ASP A 576 -43.30 26.22 25.31
CA ASP A 576 -43.10 26.87 24.03
C ASP A 576 -44.39 27.33 23.34
N LYS A 577 -45.58 26.77 23.73
CA LYS A 577 -46.90 27.20 23.23
C LYS A 577 -47.42 28.44 23.93
N ILE A 578 -46.84 28.80 25.07
CA ILE A 578 -47.23 30.00 25.82
C ILE A 578 -46.54 31.22 25.19
N GLU A 579 -47.28 32.32 25.16
CA GLU A 579 -46.67 33.60 24.81
C GLU A 579 -45.72 34.07 25.90
N TRP A 580 -44.44 34.26 25.56
CA TRP A 580 -43.43 34.63 26.52
C TRP A 580 -43.40 36.13 26.78
N ILE A 581 -44.31 36.56 27.64
CA ILE A 581 -44.38 37.94 28.19
C ILE A 581 -44.42 37.84 29.69
N PRO A 582 -43.81 38.83 30.42
CA PRO A 582 -43.87 38.85 31.89
C PRO A 582 -45.29 38.81 32.41
N GLY A 583 -45.54 38.01 33.43
CA GLY A 583 -46.86 37.79 34.01
C GLY A 583 -47.20 36.31 34.21
N SER A 584 -48.45 36.06 34.61
CA SER A 584 -48.92 34.72 34.88
C SER A 584 -49.77 34.20 33.73
N HIS A 585 -49.44 33.02 33.20
CA HIS A 585 -50.13 32.38 32.08
C HIS A 585 -50.57 30.98 32.51
N ALA A 586 -51.87 30.70 32.31
CA ALA A 586 -52.42 29.37 32.57
C ALA A 586 -52.13 28.43 31.37
N PHE A 587 -51.76 27.19 31.63
CA PHE A 587 -51.55 26.18 30.60
C PHE A 587 -51.73 24.77 31.20
N ASN A 588 -51.61 23.76 30.39
CA ASN A 588 -51.65 22.38 30.81
C ASN A 588 -50.24 21.79 30.70
N ARG A 589 -49.76 21.13 31.75
CA ARG A 589 -48.44 20.48 31.75
C ARG A 589 -48.59 19.03 32.13
N ALA A 590 -48.20 18.12 31.22
CA ALA A 590 -48.32 16.68 31.40
C ALA A 590 -49.72 16.22 31.86
N GLY A 591 -50.79 16.87 31.32
CA GLY A 591 -52.20 16.60 31.65
C GLY A 591 -52.71 17.25 32.95
N TYR A 592 -51.92 18.11 33.59
CA TYR A 592 -52.31 18.80 34.84
C TYR A 592 -52.41 20.30 34.67
N PRO A 593 -53.42 20.95 35.29
CA PRO A 593 -53.54 22.41 35.27
C PRO A 593 -52.31 23.05 35.90
N SER A 594 -51.76 24.03 35.18
CA SER A 594 -50.52 24.68 35.58
C SER A 594 -50.63 26.20 35.32
N ILE A 595 -49.88 26.96 36.13
CA ILE A 595 -49.68 28.39 35.91
C ILE A 595 -48.16 28.61 35.85
N ILE A 596 -47.69 29.28 34.82
CA ILE A 596 -46.35 29.78 34.75
C ILE A 596 -46.35 31.28 35.07
N LEU A 597 -45.53 31.67 36.03
CA LEU A 597 -45.26 33.06 36.34
C LEU A 597 -43.91 33.43 35.72
N ILE A 598 -43.95 34.14 34.61
CA ILE A 598 -42.75 34.61 33.93
C ILE A 598 -42.30 35.90 34.61
N ASN A 599 -41.15 35.82 35.25
CA ASN A 599 -40.52 36.93 35.93
C ASN A 599 -39.75 37.83 34.97
N LYS A 600 -39.05 37.21 34.03
CA LYS A 600 -38.21 37.91 33.05
C LYS A 600 -38.14 37.14 31.74
N VAL A 601 -38.20 37.88 30.65
CA VAL A 601 -37.91 37.37 29.31
C VAL A 601 -36.46 37.74 28.98
N MET A 602 -35.68 36.76 28.54
CA MET A 602 -34.31 36.92 28.08
C MET A 602 -34.31 36.91 26.56
N GLU A 603 -34.16 38.08 25.97
CA GLU A 603 -34.07 38.18 24.51
C GLU A 603 -32.68 37.67 24.06
N PRO A 604 -32.56 37.13 22.82
CA PRO A 604 -31.31 36.72 22.27
C PRO A 604 -30.29 37.84 22.26
N LEU A 605 -29.11 37.55 22.82
CA LEU A 605 -27.97 38.44 22.83
C LEU A 605 -26.75 37.74 22.22
N PRO A 606 -25.83 38.47 21.61
CA PRO A 606 -24.58 37.93 21.15
C PRO A 606 -23.87 37.14 22.25
N LEU A 607 -23.51 35.90 22.00
CA LEU A 607 -22.72 35.05 22.87
C LEU A 607 -21.31 35.63 22.98
N LYS A 608 -20.63 35.44 24.10
CA LYS A 608 -19.27 35.94 24.27
C LYS A 608 -18.30 35.25 23.33
N PHE A 609 -17.25 35.93 22.91
CA PHE A 609 -16.22 35.39 22.02
C PHE A 609 -15.71 34.02 22.47
N ASP A 610 -15.43 33.85 23.77
CA ASP A 610 -14.87 32.61 24.31
C ASP A 610 -15.85 31.44 24.22
N ASP A 611 -17.18 31.71 24.23
CA ASP A 611 -18.22 30.69 24.11
C ASP A 611 -18.39 30.20 22.67
N VAL A 612 -18.01 30.99 21.66
CA VAL A 612 -18.18 30.70 20.20
C VAL A 612 -16.85 30.78 19.45
N LYS A 613 -15.74 30.66 20.15
CA LYS A 613 -14.41 30.82 19.55
C LYS A 613 -14.18 29.84 18.38
N GLY A 614 -14.67 28.61 18.50
CA GLY A 614 -14.55 27.60 17.45
C GLY A 614 -15.29 27.99 16.17
N GLU A 615 -16.55 28.39 16.30
CA GLU A 615 -17.37 28.84 15.19
C GLU A 615 -16.84 30.15 14.58
N ALA A 616 -16.37 31.08 15.41
CA ALA A 616 -15.75 32.30 14.94
C ALA A 616 -14.45 32.03 14.17
N MET A 617 -13.63 31.06 14.58
CA MET A 617 -12.46 30.63 13.84
C MET A 617 -12.81 30.02 12.47
N THR A 618 -13.86 29.19 12.42
CA THR A 618 -14.33 28.61 11.15
C THR A 618 -14.82 29.71 10.19
N GLY A 619 -15.66 30.62 10.68
CA GLY A 619 -16.14 31.74 9.87
C GLY A 619 -15.01 32.67 9.41
N TYR A 620 -14.02 32.93 10.27
CA TYR A 620 -12.86 33.73 9.91
C TYR A 620 -11.99 33.04 8.85
N GLN A 621 -11.85 31.71 8.92
CA GLN A 621 -11.20 30.94 7.87
C GLN A 621 -11.87 31.09 6.52
N GLU A 622 -13.19 30.93 6.47
CA GLU A 622 -13.99 31.11 5.25
C GLU A 622 -13.89 32.54 4.70
N TYR A 623 -13.88 33.53 5.57
CA TYR A 623 -13.69 34.93 5.21
C TYR A 623 -12.31 35.15 4.56
N LEU A 624 -11.24 34.70 5.20
CA LEU A 624 -9.87 34.83 4.68
C LEU A 624 -9.71 34.13 3.34
N GLU A 625 -10.30 32.95 3.17
CA GLU A 625 -10.26 32.21 1.93
C GLU A 625 -11.02 32.93 0.82
N SER A 626 -12.21 33.42 1.10
CA SER A 626 -13.02 34.18 0.15
C SER A 626 -12.34 35.47 -0.30
N GLU A 627 -11.73 36.22 0.64
CA GLU A 627 -10.96 37.39 0.31
C GLU A 627 -9.72 37.08 -0.53
N TRP A 628 -9.02 35.98 -0.21
CA TRP A 628 -7.88 35.54 -1.01
C TRP A 628 -8.32 35.16 -2.42
N ILE A 629 -9.38 34.38 -2.59
CA ILE A 629 -9.93 34.03 -3.92
C ILE A 629 -10.29 35.30 -4.70
N ARG A 630 -10.91 36.30 -4.07
CA ARG A 630 -11.24 37.58 -4.70
C ARG A 630 -10.00 38.33 -5.18
N GLN A 631 -8.92 38.30 -4.39
CA GLN A 631 -7.62 38.88 -4.77
C GLN A 631 -6.97 38.12 -5.94
N LEU A 632 -7.00 36.79 -5.90
CA LEU A 632 -6.45 35.95 -6.97
C LEU A 632 -7.14 36.21 -8.32
N ASN A 633 -8.46 36.30 -8.35
CA ASN A 633 -9.21 36.62 -9.56
C ASN A 633 -8.91 38.02 -10.15
N LYS A 634 -8.47 38.95 -9.30
CA LYS A 634 -8.01 40.28 -9.77
C LYS A 634 -6.56 40.28 -10.25
N LYS A 635 -5.72 39.44 -9.63
CA LYS A 635 -4.29 39.39 -9.84
C LYS A 635 -3.90 38.58 -11.08
N TYR A 636 -4.57 37.45 -11.33
CA TYR A 636 -4.19 36.48 -12.33
C TYR A 636 -5.21 36.38 -13.48
N SER A 637 -4.72 36.25 -14.71
CA SER A 637 -5.55 36.04 -15.90
C SER A 637 -5.83 34.57 -16.14
N VAL A 638 -7.09 34.25 -16.43
CA VAL A 638 -7.53 32.90 -16.82
C VAL A 638 -8.15 32.98 -18.21
N LYS A 639 -7.73 32.11 -19.12
CA LYS A 639 -8.31 31.95 -20.45
C LYS A 639 -8.70 30.50 -20.65
N ILE A 640 -9.98 30.25 -20.89
CA ILE A 640 -10.54 28.90 -21.10
C ILE A 640 -10.79 28.74 -22.61
N ASP A 641 -10.42 27.57 -23.15
CA ASP A 641 -10.84 27.15 -24.48
C ASP A 641 -12.19 26.44 -24.38
N ASN A 642 -13.26 27.17 -24.67
CA ASN A 642 -14.62 26.65 -24.56
C ASN A 642 -14.90 25.49 -25.52
N LEU A 643 -14.27 25.45 -26.70
CA LEU A 643 -14.44 24.35 -27.64
C LEU A 643 -13.85 23.06 -27.07
N VAL A 644 -12.65 23.14 -26.49
CA VAL A 644 -12.02 21.98 -25.81
C VAL A 644 -12.84 21.57 -24.59
N PHE A 645 -13.38 22.52 -23.82
CA PHE A 645 -14.20 22.20 -22.66
C PHE A 645 -15.50 21.50 -23.07
N ASP A 646 -16.15 21.91 -24.16
CA ASP A 646 -17.33 21.22 -24.67
C ASP A 646 -17.03 19.80 -25.14
N GLU A 647 -15.87 19.55 -25.75
CA GLU A 647 -15.42 18.19 -26.06
C GLU A 647 -15.20 17.36 -24.79
N VAL A 648 -14.61 17.94 -23.75
CA VAL A 648 -14.44 17.30 -22.44
C VAL A 648 -15.78 16.95 -21.83
N LYS A 649 -16.75 17.86 -21.83
CA LYS A 649 -18.12 17.59 -21.32
C LYS A 649 -18.79 16.43 -22.05
N LYS A 650 -18.66 16.38 -23.38
CA LYS A 650 -19.21 15.27 -24.18
C LYS A 650 -18.56 13.94 -23.81
N LYS A 651 -17.23 13.91 -23.66
CA LYS A 651 -16.50 12.71 -23.26
C LYS A 651 -16.97 12.22 -21.89
N LEU A 652 -16.98 13.09 -20.88
CA LEU A 652 -17.33 12.73 -19.51
C LEU A 652 -18.81 12.34 -19.29
N LYS A 653 -19.71 12.80 -20.16
CA LYS A 653 -21.13 12.37 -20.14
C LYS A 653 -21.37 11.02 -20.80
N ASN A 654 -20.47 10.60 -21.71
CA ASN A 654 -20.60 9.33 -22.43
C ASN A 654 -19.87 8.17 -21.73
N GLU A 655 -19.08 8.45 -20.74
CA GLU A 655 -18.36 7.47 -19.87
C GLU A 655 -19.10 7.29 -18.53
#